data_910ee819ce8b2efdf8aa4f23af716c90
#
_entry.id   910ee819ce8b2efdf8aa4f23af716c90
#
_cell.length_a   1.000
_cell.length_b   1.000
_cell.length_c   1.000
_cell.angle_alpha   90.00
_cell.angle_beta   90.00
_cell.angle_gamma   90.00
#
_symmetry.space_group_name_H-M   'P 1'
#
loop_
_entity.id
_entity.type
_entity.pdbx_description
1 polymer ?
#
loop_
_entity_poly.entity_id
_entity_poly.type
_entity_poly.pdbx_seq_one_letter_code
_entity_poly.pdbx_strand_id
1 'polypeptide(L)'
;MTDLLCIPQKRTSDIRLKDQLANAIESTSYQTASFFEAELNKIAYLRESISDTEPSKTKLRDLQEYLLCLDEICKKFPNDQIQFTWFNPLLQRSDGKSEYSLEFERLNIFYNLGSQYSISALETNDGSSQALKIMCLYFQYSAGCFQHIIRHLNDCEEPIFDLNGGHALVNIMLAQAQECFWFKAIQDCHKDSLIAKLAKQVSEYYDESLKFGRKSQLIRNDWCLHLESKVNYFRAVTYFRNGLSLGEKRNFGAQIKSLEMALEYLRKSALPSKAGFLVKIEDSLKEIQRDNDFIYLQTVPSSIDPVKPAPMVNAPPIEIFIPKGPTLIFKDLLPISVFDACTAYNERQEEYVKQYVVDPLLSLNKLLYENLPKFELSPNLKSVSERDWESFELSLNDLKFNGNNIEVQISEIDQILKQESETDFNSRLKYGTINWNPVPSADVNTVYYQKLEKVREYLSQGRKVDEETFSLFRTIDKKLITSPIKLPESNSPLVKQVGNVTRLREKYAKDVESKSAQHRILPRIISEYKKSGETEFEALFLDHLKFFDVDIRYVLHQREENKRLLDQLQSQGDDTSTKRLDPSTLYVEDLQYSLKLLEDVKRNLGDGANFYKSLRKSANKLLYEVQNFENTRRLERLSIESNLNAH
;
A
#
# COMPACT_ATOMS: atom_id res chain seq x y z
N MET A 1 33.62 -23.81 -10.33
CA MET A 1 32.98 -22.71 -9.56
C MET A 1 32.46 -23.30 -8.27
N THR A 2 33.12 -22.98 -7.18
CA THR A 2 32.74 -23.38 -5.83
C THR A 2 32.30 -22.14 -5.07
N ASP A 3 31.48 -22.30 -4.05
CA ASP A 3 31.08 -21.24 -3.14
C ASP A 3 30.11 -20.19 -3.73
N LEU A 4 29.17 -20.59 -4.59
CA LEU A 4 28.04 -19.77 -4.98
C LEU A 4 26.90 -19.92 -3.98
N LEU A 5 26.18 -18.83 -3.75
CA LEU A 5 25.04 -18.78 -2.83
C LEU A 5 23.73 -19.03 -3.57
N CYS A 6 22.85 -19.83 -2.99
CA CYS A 6 21.44 -19.87 -3.39
C CYS A 6 20.58 -19.18 -2.33
N ILE A 7 19.51 -18.58 -2.78
CA ILE A 7 18.55 -17.93 -1.89
C ILE A 7 17.56 -19.02 -1.41
N PRO A 8 17.38 -19.19 -0.09
CA PRO A 8 16.43 -20.17 0.42
C PRO A 8 14.99 -19.71 0.16
N GLN A 9 14.10 -20.67 -0.10
CA GLN A 9 12.68 -20.41 -0.34
C GLN A 9 11.96 -20.05 0.96
N LYS A 10 11.05 -19.10 0.87
CA LYS A 10 10.10 -18.80 1.95
C LYS A 10 9.08 -19.91 2.09
N ARG A 11 8.69 -20.20 3.31
CA ARG A 11 7.57 -21.09 3.65
C ARG A 11 6.30 -20.28 3.81
N THR A 12 5.16 -20.92 3.61
CA THR A 12 3.86 -20.32 3.80
C THR A 12 2.97 -21.25 4.63
N SER A 13 1.98 -20.68 5.31
CA SER A 13 0.95 -21.47 5.99
C SER A 13 0.01 -22.11 5.00
N ASP A 14 -0.57 -23.25 5.38
CA ASP A 14 -1.64 -23.87 4.62
C ASP A 14 -2.89 -22.98 4.66
N ILE A 15 -3.43 -22.72 3.48
CA ILE A 15 -4.65 -21.95 3.29
C ILE A 15 -5.61 -22.77 2.44
N ARG A 16 -6.87 -22.82 2.82
CA ARG A 16 -7.93 -23.37 1.97
C ARG A 16 -8.33 -22.36 0.89
N LEU A 17 -7.37 -22.09 -0.02
CA LEU A 17 -7.53 -21.04 -1.04
C LEU A 17 -8.76 -21.27 -1.92
N LYS A 18 -9.04 -22.55 -2.28
CA LYS A 18 -10.25 -22.92 -3.03
C LYS A 18 -11.52 -22.43 -2.34
N ASP A 19 -11.66 -22.70 -1.05
CA ASP A 19 -12.89 -22.37 -0.30
C ASP A 19 -13.03 -20.84 -0.14
N GLN A 20 -11.91 -20.13 0.06
CA GLN A 20 -11.91 -18.68 0.21
C GLN A 20 -12.26 -17.99 -1.12
N LEU A 21 -11.69 -18.43 -2.24
CA LEU A 21 -12.04 -17.91 -3.56
C LEU A 21 -13.49 -18.26 -3.95
N ALA A 22 -13.97 -19.46 -3.61
CA ALA A 22 -15.36 -19.84 -3.83
C ALA A 22 -16.33 -18.92 -3.06
N ASN A 23 -16.04 -18.67 -1.77
CA ASN A 23 -16.82 -17.74 -0.96
C ASN A 23 -16.77 -16.31 -1.50
N ALA A 24 -15.61 -15.87 -2.00
CA ALA A 24 -15.46 -14.56 -2.64
C ALA A 24 -16.31 -14.45 -3.90
N ILE A 25 -16.34 -15.48 -4.77
CA ILE A 25 -17.21 -15.52 -5.95
C ILE A 25 -18.68 -15.37 -5.55
N GLU A 26 -19.14 -16.15 -4.56
CA GLU A 26 -20.54 -16.15 -4.13
C GLU A 26 -20.96 -14.85 -3.45
N SER A 27 -20.05 -14.22 -2.70
CA SER A 27 -20.33 -12.97 -1.98
C SER A 27 -20.28 -11.72 -2.87
N THR A 28 -19.42 -11.69 -3.89
CA THR A 28 -19.16 -10.47 -4.66
C THR A 28 -19.72 -10.47 -6.07
N SER A 29 -19.82 -11.65 -6.73
CA SER A 29 -20.12 -11.71 -8.15
C SER A 29 -21.53 -12.16 -8.50
N TYR A 30 -22.35 -12.52 -7.52
CA TYR A 30 -23.68 -13.15 -7.75
C TYR A 30 -23.63 -14.36 -8.69
N GLN A 31 -22.46 -15.01 -8.81
CA GLN A 31 -22.25 -16.22 -9.62
C GLN A 31 -22.01 -17.40 -8.69
N THR A 32 -22.34 -18.59 -9.13
CA THR A 32 -22.16 -19.80 -8.32
C THR A 32 -20.76 -20.34 -8.50
N ALA A 33 -20.01 -20.55 -7.41
CA ALA A 33 -18.64 -21.02 -7.43
C ALA A 33 -18.44 -22.35 -8.18
N SER A 34 -19.47 -23.20 -8.22
CA SER A 34 -19.42 -24.49 -8.94
C SER A 34 -19.19 -24.37 -10.45
N PHE A 35 -19.49 -23.23 -11.07
CA PHE A 35 -19.16 -22.99 -12.48
C PHE A 35 -17.64 -22.87 -12.73
N PHE A 36 -16.88 -22.57 -11.70
CA PHE A 36 -15.43 -22.33 -11.75
C PHE A 36 -14.63 -23.41 -11.01
N GLU A 37 -15.24 -24.58 -10.79
CA GLU A 37 -14.62 -25.63 -9.96
C GLU A 37 -13.29 -26.13 -10.56
N ALA A 38 -13.18 -26.22 -11.87
CA ALA A 38 -11.96 -26.66 -12.54
C ALA A 38 -10.79 -25.67 -12.30
N GLU A 39 -11.07 -24.38 -12.43
CA GLU A 39 -10.12 -23.29 -12.19
C GLU A 39 -9.73 -23.21 -10.70
N LEU A 40 -10.69 -23.31 -9.82
CA LEU A 40 -10.47 -23.32 -8.36
C LEU A 40 -9.61 -24.51 -7.93
N ASN A 41 -9.85 -25.72 -8.48
CA ASN A 41 -9.02 -26.89 -8.22
C ASN A 41 -7.60 -26.72 -8.77
N LYS A 42 -7.45 -26.15 -9.96
CA LYS A 42 -6.13 -25.86 -10.55
C LYS A 42 -5.31 -24.92 -9.68
N ILE A 43 -5.91 -23.81 -9.21
CA ILE A 43 -5.24 -22.85 -8.35
C ILE A 43 -4.85 -23.45 -7.01
N ALA A 44 -5.74 -24.23 -6.40
CA ALA A 44 -5.45 -24.94 -5.15
C ALA A 44 -4.28 -25.91 -5.31
N TYR A 45 -4.27 -26.71 -6.38
CA TYR A 45 -3.18 -27.62 -6.70
C TYR A 45 -1.84 -26.87 -6.87
N LEU A 46 -1.82 -25.78 -7.66
CA LEU A 46 -0.61 -24.98 -7.85
C LEU A 46 -0.11 -24.40 -6.51
N ARG A 47 -1.02 -23.87 -5.69
CA ARG A 47 -0.70 -23.32 -4.38
C ARG A 47 -0.13 -24.37 -3.43
N GLU A 48 -0.67 -25.57 -3.42
CA GLU A 48 -0.16 -26.71 -2.65
C GLU A 48 1.22 -27.15 -3.13
N SER A 49 1.40 -27.33 -4.45
CA SER A 49 2.67 -27.69 -5.07
C SER A 49 3.81 -26.71 -4.74
N ILE A 50 3.53 -25.40 -4.69
CA ILE A 50 4.55 -24.39 -4.37
C ILE A 50 4.78 -24.22 -2.86
N SER A 51 3.86 -24.66 -2.01
CA SER A 51 3.99 -24.62 -0.55
C SER A 51 5.01 -25.63 -0.03
N ASP A 52 5.18 -26.74 -0.73
CA ASP A 52 6.22 -27.71 -0.43
C ASP A 52 7.60 -27.08 -0.72
N THR A 53 8.52 -27.21 0.22
CA THR A 53 9.90 -26.70 0.09
C THR A 53 10.85 -27.70 -0.52
N GLU A 54 10.39 -28.90 -0.85
CA GLU A 54 11.24 -29.92 -1.45
C GLU A 54 11.59 -29.57 -2.92
N PRO A 55 12.80 -29.88 -3.38
CA PRO A 55 13.21 -29.64 -4.76
C PRO A 55 12.38 -30.47 -5.75
N SER A 56 11.65 -29.81 -6.64
CA SER A 56 10.91 -30.44 -7.72
C SER A 56 11.33 -29.87 -9.06
N LYS A 57 11.47 -30.73 -10.06
CA LYS A 57 11.79 -30.30 -11.45
C LYS A 57 10.68 -29.44 -12.09
N THR A 58 9.46 -29.53 -11.58
CA THR A 58 8.31 -28.76 -12.07
C THR A 58 8.16 -27.42 -11.37
N LYS A 59 8.80 -27.21 -10.23
CA LYS A 59 8.55 -26.08 -9.32
C LYS A 59 8.70 -24.72 -9.98
N LEU A 60 9.70 -24.56 -10.85
CA LEU A 60 9.89 -23.32 -11.58
C LEU A 60 8.68 -23.00 -12.47
N ARG A 61 8.18 -24.00 -13.19
CA ARG A 61 7.00 -23.88 -14.04
C ARG A 61 5.74 -23.62 -13.21
N ASP A 62 5.58 -24.34 -12.10
CA ASP A 62 4.41 -24.22 -11.24
C ASP A 62 4.33 -22.84 -10.58
N LEU A 63 5.47 -22.26 -10.16
CA LEU A 63 5.56 -20.88 -9.68
C LEU A 63 5.19 -19.85 -10.76
N GLN A 64 5.68 -20.03 -11.99
CA GLN A 64 5.34 -19.15 -13.11
C GLN A 64 3.85 -19.24 -13.45
N GLU A 65 3.29 -20.46 -13.49
CA GLU A 65 1.88 -20.70 -13.80
C GLU A 65 0.97 -20.13 -12.70
N TYR A 66 1.36 -20.25 -11.44
CA TYR A 66 0.63 -19.67 -10.32
C TYR A 66 0.66 -18.12 -10.35
N LEU A 67 1.79 -17.49 -10.70
CA LEU A 67 1.87 -16.04 -10.91
C LEU A 67 0.89 -15.55 -11.98
N LEU A 68 0.81 -16.28 -13.11
CA LEU A 68 -0.15 -15.96 -14.15
C LEU A 68 -1.60 -16.10 -13.67
N CYS A 69 -1.87 -17.07 -12.80
CA CYS A 69 -3.18 -17.22 -12.17
C CYS A 69 -3.46 -16.05 -11.20
N LEU A 70 -2.48 -15.64 -10.39
CA LEU A 70 -2.62 -14.50 -9.46
C LEU A 70 -2.87 -13.20 -10.22
N ASP A 71 -2.24 -12.95 -11.36
CA ASP A 71 -2.49 -11.76 -12.18
C ASP A 71 -3.97 -11.66 -12.63
N GLU A 72 -4.62 -12.79 -12.90
CA GLU A 72 -6.06 -12.82 -13.22
C GLU A 72 -6.94 -12.73 -11.95
N ILE A 73 -6.50 -13.33 -10.85
CA ILE A 73 -7.20 -13.24 -9.57
C ILE A 73 -7.20 -11.79 -9.08
N CYS A 74 -6.06 -11.08 -9.11
CA CYS A 74 -5.96 -9.68 -8.69
C CYS A 74 -6.88 -8.73 -9.48
N LYS A 75 -7.22 -9.07 -10.73
CA LYS A 75 -8.16 -8.27 -11.55
C LYS A 75 -9.64 -8.51 -11.20
N LYS A 76 -9.96 -9.68 -10.64
CA LYS A 76 -11.33 -10.18 -10.53
C LYS A 76 -11.82 -10.33 -9.09
N PHE A 77 -10.92 -10.35 -8.12
CA PHE A 77 -11.24 -10.53 -6.71
C PHE A 77 -10.84 -9.33 -5.87
N PRO A 78 -11.56 -9.06 -4.76
CA PRO A 78 -11.14 -8.05 -3.80
C PRO A 78 -9.79 -8.39 -3.18
N ASN A 79 -8.97 -7.36 -2.96
CA ASN A 79 -7.59 -7.55 -2.48
C ASN A 79 -7.51 -7.90 -0.98
N ASP A 80 -8.57 -7.67 -0.21
CA ASP A 80 -8.60 -7.67 1.27
C ASP A 80 -9.36 -8.83 1.91
N GLN A 81 -9.71 -9.88 1.15
CA GLN A 81 -10.54 -10.98 1.66
C GLN A 81 -9.74 -12.21 2.11
N ILE A 82 -8.53 -12.38 1.61
CA ILE A 82 -7.74 -13.59 1.84
C ILE A 82 -6.48 -13.24 2.60
N GLN A 83 -6.30 -13.85 3.78
CA GLN A 83 -5.09 -13.68 4.59
C GLN A 83 -4.01 -14.68 4.17
N PHE A 84 -2.85 -14.16 3.82
CA PHE A 84 -1.66 -14.96 3.51
C PHE A 84 -0.61 -14.79 4.59
N THR A 85 0.04 -15.87 4.99
CA THR A 85 1.11 -15.86 5.99
C THR A 85 2.37 -16.46 5.41
N TRP A 86 3.47 -15.70 5.46
CA TRP A 86 4.77 -16.09 4.92
C TRP A 86 5.88 -16.01 5.96
N PHE A 87 6.82 -16.95 5.91
CA PHE A 87 7.95 -17.05 6.82
C PHE A 87 9.25 -16.84 6.06
N ASN A 88 10.09 -15.90 6.52
CA ASN A 88 11.36 -15.59 5.86
C ASN A 88 12.49 -16.41 6.46
N PRO A 89 13.10 -17.35 5.72
CA PRO A 89 14.15 -18.24 6.23
C PRO A 89 15.50 -17.55 6.47
N LEU A 90 15.69 -16.33 5.97
CA LEU A 90 16.91 -15.56 6.19
C LEU A 90 16.94 -14.85 7.54
N LEU A 91 15.77 -14.66 8.18
CA LEU A 91 15.68 -14.06 9.51
C LEU A 91 15.95 -15.10 10.62
N GLN A 92 16.68 -14.71 11.65
CA GLN A 92 16.99 -15.59 12.79
C GLN A 92 15.75 -16.01 13.59
N ARG A 93 14.74 -15.14 13.66
CA ARG A 93 13.41 -15.44 14.21
C ARG A 93 12.41 -15.16 13.11
N SER A 94 11.88 -16.22 12.55
CA SER A 94 10.85 -16.12 11.51
C SER A 94 9.47 -16.13 12.18
N ASP A 95 9.10 -15.01 12.79
CA ASP A 95 7.68 -14.77 13.05
C ASP A 95 7.00 -14.59 11.70
N GLY A 96 5.97 -15.38 11.42
CA GLY A 96 5.26 -15.31 10.14
C GLY A 96 4.65 -13.91 9.96
N LYS A 97 4.84 -13.32 8.81
CA LYS A 97 4.15 -12.08 8.42
C LYS A 97 2.84 -12.43 7.75
N SER A 98 1.76 -11.79 8.17
CA SER A 98 0.40 -12.05 7.67
C SER A 98 -0.24 -10.77 7.17
N GLU A 99 -0.81 -10.81 5.96
CA GLU A 99 -1.50 -9.69 5.37
C GLU A 99 -2.72 -10.16 4.57
N TYR A 100 -3.79 -9.36 4.58
CA TYR A 100 -4.95 -9.54 3.73
C TYR A 100 -4.72 -8.84 2.39
N SER A 101 -3.86 -9.42 1.54
CA SER A 101 -3.49 -8.81 0.27
C SER A 101 -3.06 -9.86 -0.75
N LEU A 102 -3.70 -9.85 -1.91
CA LEU A 102 -3.29 -10.66 -3.07
C LEU A 102 -1.92 -10.19 -3.60
N GLU A 103 -1.62 -8.89 -3.51
CA GLU A 103 -0.33 -8.36 -3.92
C GLU A 103 0.80 -8.84 -2.98
N PHE A 104 0.53 -8.93 -1.66
CA PHE A 104 1.47 -9.52 -0.72
C PHE A 104 1.77 -10.98 -1.06
N GLU A 105 0.77 -11.79 -1.40
CA GLU A 105 0.97 -13.15 -1.91
C GLU A 105 1.84 -13.13 -3.18
N ARG A 106 1.49 -12.31 -4.18
CA ARG A 106 2.17 -12.21 -5.46
C ARG A 106 3.66 -11.87 -5.31
N LEU A 107 3.99 -10.89 -4.48
CA LEU A 107 5.38 -10.50 -4.24
C LEU A 107 6.18 -11.60 -3.50
N ASN A 108 5.55 -12.36 -2.59
CA ASN A 108 6.19 -13.51 -1.95
C ASN A 108 6.44 -14.65 -2.94
N ILE A 109 5.54 -14.85 -3.92
CA ILE A 109 5.76 -15.81 -5.01
C ILE A 109 6.90 -15.34 -5.91
N PHE A 110 7.02 -14.04 -6.21
CA PHE A 110 8.21 -13.51 -6.92
C PHE A 110 9.50 -13.76 -6.16
N TYR A 111 9.49 -13.65 -4.83
CA TYR A 111 10.64 -14.01 -4.02
C TYR A 111 11.00 -15.49 -4.21
N ASN A 112 10.03 -16.40 -4.12
CA ASN A 112 10.26 -17.84 -4.29
C ASN A 112 10.66 -18.19 -5.73
N LEU A 113 10.16 -17.47 -6.73
CA LEU A 113 10.60 -17.62 -8.11
C LEU A 113 12.08 -17.21 -8.27
N GLY A 114 12.48 -16.07 -7.72
CA GLY A 114 13.88 -15.64 -7.69
C GLY A 114 14.78 -16.60 -6.95
N SER A 115 14.33 -17.12 -5.82
CA SER A 115 14.99 -18.21 -5.08
C SER A 115 15.16 -19.47 -5.95
N GLN A 116 14.07 -19.93 -6.59
CA GLN A 116 14.10 -21.13 -7.41
C GLN A 116 15.05 -20.98 -8.61
N TYR A 117 15.12 -19.82 -9.25
CA TYR A 117 16.11 -19.57 -10.30
C TYR A 117 17.54 -19.68 -9.75
N SER A 118 17.83 -19.18 -8.54
CA SER A 118 19.15 -19.30 -7.94
C SER A 118 19.53 -20.77 -7.62
N ILE A 119 18.56 -21.57 -7.18
CA ILE A 119 18.73 -23.01 -6.92
C ILE A 119 18.97 -23.75 -8.24
N SER A 120 18.11 -23.51 -9.24
CA SER A 120 18.21 -24.17 -10.57
C SER A 120 19.51 -23.80 -11.30
N ALA A 121 20.06 -22.59 -11.06
CA ALA A 121 21.38 -22.24 -11.56
C ALA A 121 22.47 -23.17 -11.01
N LEU A 122 22.44 -23.49 -9.72
CA LEU A 122 23.42 -24.40 -9.11
C LEU A 122 23.24 -25.84 -9.55
N GLU A 123 22.00 -26.30 -9.69
CA GLU A 123 21.69 -27.67 -10.17
C GLU A 123 22.16 -27.91 -11.62
N THR A 124 22.21 -26.87 -12.44
CA THR A 124 22.66 -26.94 -13.84
C THR A 124 24.19 -27.03 -13.98
N ASN A 125 24.95 -26.85 -12.91
CA ASN A 125 26.40 -26.71 -12.91
C ASN A 125 27.12 -28.07 -13.18
N ASP A 126 27.31 -28.40 -14.43
CA ASP A 126 28.14 -29.52 -14.87
C ASP A 126 29.55 -29.11 -15.35
N GLY A 127 29.87 -27.83 -15.28
CA GLY A 127 31.15 -27.25 -15.72
C GLY A 127 31.25 -26.99 -17.23
N SER A 128 30.26 -27.36 -18.02
CA SER A 128 30.24 -27.11 -19.46
C SER A 128 30.00 -25.65 -19.82
N SER A 129 30.47 -25.24 -21.00
CA SER A 129 30.21 -23.86 -21.52
C SER A 129 28.72 -23.58 -21.70
N GLN A 130 27.90 -24.60 -21.95
CA GLN A 130 26.45 -24.44 -22.07
C GLN A 130 25.79 -24.28 -20.70
N ALA A 131 26.22 -25.06 -19.70
CA ALA A 131 25.75 -24.87 -18.31
C ALA A 131 26.03 -23.46 -17.79
N LEU A 132 27.25 -22.96 -18.05
CA LEU A 132 27.61 -21.58 -17.63
C LEU A 132 26.71 -20.49 -18.23
N LYS A 133 26.25 -20.66 -19.47
CA LYS A 133 25.29 -19.74 -20.10
C LYS A 133 23.93 -19.80 -19.42
N ILE A 134 23.44 -21.01 -19.12
CA ILE A 134 22.15 -21.22 -18.44
C ILE A 134 22.21 -20.69 -17.00
N MET A 135 23.27 -20.99 -16.27
CA MET A 135 23.50 -20.46 -14.93
C MET A 135 23.51 -18.94 -14.91
N CYS A 136 24.27 -18.32 -15.84
CA CYS A 136 24.31 -16.87 -16.00
C CYS A 136 22.91 -16.28 -16.23
N LEU A 137 22.11 -16.92 -17.07
CA LEU A 137 20.74 -16.50 -17.37
C LEU A 137 19.83 -16.63 -16.14
N TYR A 138 19.89 -17.75 -15.44
CA TYR A 138 19.08 -18.00 -14.25
C TYR A 138 19.41 -17.03 -13.10
N PHE A 139 20.70 -16.71 -12.87
CA PHE A 139 21.07 -15.69 -11.89
C PHE A 139 20.58 -14.29 -12.28
N GLN A 140 20.56 -13.94 -13.58
CA GLN A 140 19.97 -12.69 -14.04
C GLN A 140 18.44 -12.66 -13.83
N TYR A 141 17.74 -13.77 -14.10
CA TYR A 141 16.30 -13.87 -13.85
C TYR A 141 15.99 -13.78 -12.36
N SER A 142 16.81 -14.40 -11.50
CA SER A 142 16.72 -14.25 -10.06
C SER A 142 16.87 -12.80 -9.65
N ALA A 143 17.89 -12.10 -10.16
CA ALA A 143 18.08 -10.65 -9.92
C ALA A 143 16.88 -9.83 -10.40
N GLY A 144 16.28 -10.20 -11.56
CA GLY A 144 15.09 -9.55 -12.10
C GLY A 144 13.88 -9.67 -11.19
N CYS A 145 13.66 -10.84 -10.57
CA CYS A 145 12.60 -11.06 -9.59
C CYS A 145 12.77 -10.16 -8.37
N PHE A 146 13.96 -10.10 -7.75
CA PHE A 146 14.21 -9.24 -6.61
C PHE A 146 14.13 -7.76 -6.96
N GLN A 147 14.58 -7.37 -8.16
CA GLN A 147 14.44 -5.99 -8.64
C GLN A 147 12.97 -5.60 -8.86
N HIS A 148 12.13 -6.53 -9.30
CA HIS A 148 10.68 -6.32 -9.41
C HIS A 148 10.07 -6.07 -8.03
N ILE A 149 10.38 -6.91 -7.05
CA ILE A 149 9.89 -6.74 -5.68
C ILE A 149 10.29 -5.37 -5.11
N ILE A 150 11.54 -4.92 -5.30
CA ILE A 150 12.01 -3.61 -4.84
C ILE A 150 11.13 -2.48 -5.38
N ARG A 151 10.70 -2.55 -6.64
CA ARG A 151 9.84 -1.52 -7.25
C ARG A 151 8.44 -1.49 -6.67
N HIS A 152 7.97 -2.61 -6.13
CA HIS A 152 6.61 -2.82 -5.61
C HIS A 152 6.55 -3.01 -4.09
N LEU A 153 7.63 -2.70 -3.35
CA LEU A 153 7.67 -2.85 -1.89
C LEU A 153 6.61 -2.03 -1.15
N ASN A 154 6.20 -0.90 -1.73
CA ASN A 154 5.22 0.01 -1.14
C ASN A 154 3.76 -0.39 -1.45
N ASP A 155 3.54 -1.42 -2.27
CA ASP A 155 2.22 -1.89 -2.65
C ASP A 155 1.59 -2.79 -1.56
N CYS A 156 2.38 -3.18 -0.55
CA CYS A 156 1.97 -3.95 0.62
C CYS A 156 2.14 -3.14 1.90
N GLU A 157 1.30 -3.41 2.91
CA GLU A 157 1.40 -2.78 4.22
C GLU A 157 2.66 -3.27 4.96
N GLU A 158 2.95 -4.57 4.86
CA GLU A 158 4.12 -5.20 5.45
C GLU A 158 5.18 -5.49 4.38
N PRO A 159 6.35 -4.81 4.41
CA PRO A 159 7.38 -5.05 3.42
C PRO A 159 7.91 -6.48 3.51
N ILE A 160 8.04 -7.14 2.36
CA ILE A 160 8.51 -8.53 2.22
C ILE A 160 9.94 -8.69 2.74
N PHE A 161 10.76 -7.66 2.57
CA PHE A 161 12.11 -7.50 3.10
C PHE A 161 12.47 -6.01 3.16
N ASP A 162 13.54 -5.67 3.90
CA ASP A 162 14.05 -4.30 3.89
C ASP A 162 14.72 -3.95 2.55
N LEU A 163 14.66 -2.67 2.16
CA LEU A 163 15.18 -2.19 0.88
C LEU A 163 16.66 -2.53 0.66
N ASN A 164 17.48 -2.42 1.72
CA ASN A 164 18.90 -2.76 1.64
C ASN A 164 19.09 -4.26 1.38
N GLY A 165 18.29 -5.12 2.05
CA GLY A 165 18.29 -6.56 1.81
C GLY A 165 17.94 -6.90 0.37
N GLY A 166 16.93 -6.25 -0.19
CA GLY A 166 16.56 -6.40 -1.60
C GLY A 166 17.70 -6.04 -2.54
N HIS A 167 18.33 -4.88 -2.36
CA HIS A 167 19.50 -4.48 -3.16
C HIS A 167 20.69 -5.42 -2.98
N ALA A 168 20.91 -5.93 -1.79
CA ALA A 168 21.97 -6.93 -1.55
C ALA A 168 21.71 -8.20 -2.36
N LEU A 169 20.47 -8.75 -2.33
CA LEU A 169 20.10 -9.95 -3.10
C LEU A 169 20.27 -9.76 -4.60
N VAL A 170 19.82 -8.63 -5.15
CA VAL A 170 20.02 -8.30 -6.58
C VAL A 170 21.50 -8.32 -6.94
N ASN A 171 22.35 -7.66 -6.14
CA ASN A 171 23.78 -7.58 -6.43
C ASN A 171 24.51 -8.92 -6.22
N ILE A 172 24.08 -9.79 -5.27
CA ILE A 172 24.60 -11.17 -5.15
C ILE A 172 24.33 -11.94 -6.46
N MET A 173 23.09 -11.89 -6.94
CA MET A 173 22.71 -12.62 -8.15
C MET A 173 23.44 -12.09 -9.39
N LEU A 174 23.59 -10.77 -9.54
CA LEU A 174 24.37 -10.17 -10.62
C LEU A 174 25.87 -10.50 -10.52
N ALA A 175 26.44 -10.52 -9.30
CA ALA A 175 27.82 -10.94 -9.10
C ALA A 175 28.04 -12.38 -9.56
N GLN A 176 27.13 -13.30 -9.21
CA GLN A 176 27.22 -14.70 -9.61
C GLN A 176 26.98 -14.92 -11.11
N ALA A 177 26.06 -14.15 -11.71
CA ALA A 177 25.88 -14.13 -13.15
C ALA A 177 27.15 -13.66 -13.88
N GLN A 178 27.77 -12.59 -13.41
CA GLN A 178 29.03 -12.06 -13.96
C GLN A 178 30.20 -13.03 -13.72
N GLU A 179 30.20 -13.77 -12.60
CA GLU A 179 31.19 -14.83 -12.31
C GLU A 179 31.08 -15.98 -13.33
N CYS A 180 29.87 -16.38 -13.70
CA CYS A 180 29.64 -17.36 -14.76
C CYS A 180 30.18 -16.87 -16.11
N PHE A 181 29.91 -15.61 -16.44
CA PHE A 181 30.39 -14.97 -17.67
C PHE A 181 31.92 -14.86 -17.68
N TRP A 182 32.52 -14.45 -16.56
CA TRP A 182 33.97 -14.40 -16.37
C TRP A 182 34.62 -15.78 -16.54
N PHE A 183 34.05 -16.81 -15.92
CA PHE A 183 34.60 -18.17 -16.02
C PHE A 183 34.51 -18.71 -17.45
N LYS A 184 33.40 -18.45 -18.14
CA LYS A 184 33.25 -18.78 -19.56
C LYS A 184 34.31 -18.09 -20.41
N ALA A 185 34.61 -16.78 -20.16
CA ALA A 185 35.62 -16.07 -20.90
C ALA A 185 37.04 -16.65 -20.71
N ILE A 186 37.31 -17.28 -19.55
CA ILE A 186 38.55 -18.05 -19.34
C ILE A 186 38.55 -19.31 -20.15
N GLN A 187 37.45 -20.08 -20.18
CA GLN A 187 37.34 -21.29 -21.00
C GLN A 187 37.50 -21.02 -22.50
N ASP A 188 36.96 -19.86 -22.93
CA ASP A 188 37.07 -19.42 -24.35
C ASP A 188 38.43 -18.77 -24.66
N CYS A 189 39.39 -18.80 -23.74
CA CYS A 189 40.75 -18.27 -23.87
C CYS A 189 40.83 -16.80 -24.31
N HIS A 190 39.93 -15.94 -23.76
CA HIS A 190 40.00 -14.52 -24.04
C HIS A 190 41.27 -13.87 -23.44
N LYS A 191 41.64 -12.69 -23.94
CA LYS A 191 42.82 -11.92 -23.47
C LYS A 191 42.76 -11.58 -21.99
N ASP A 192 43.86 -11.66 -21.30
CA ASP A 192 43.97 -11.36 -19.85
C ASP A 192 43.44 -9.97 -19.48
N SER A 193 43.63 -8.98 -20.37
CA SER A 193 43.09 -7.63 -20.18
C SER A 193 41.56 -7.58 -20.12
N LEU A 194 40.85 -8.43 -20.87
CA LEU A 194 39.39 -8.53 -20.81
C LEU A 194 38.97 -9.32 -19.55
N ILE A 195 39.65 -10.45 -19.29
CA ILE A 195 39.39 -11.27 -18.09
C ILE A 195 39.55 -10.45 -16.81
N ALA A 196 40.59 -9.56 -16.74
CA ALA A 196 40.78 -8.65 -15.63
C ALA A 196 39.59 -7.66 -15.44
N LYS A 197 39.10 -7.08 -16.54
CA LYS A 197 37.93 -6.18 -16.50
C LYS A 197 36.64 -6.87 -16.04
N LEU A 198 36.44 -8.10 -16.50
CA LEU A 198 35.31 -8.92 -16.08
C LEU A 198 35.38 -9.28 -14.60
N ALA A 199 36.57 -9.69 -14.10
CA ALA A 199 36.80 -9.99 -12.69
C ALA A 199 36.61 -8.73 -11.81
N LYS A 200 37.04 -7.57 -12.30
CA LYS A 200 36.81 -6.29 -11.63
C LYS A 200 35.32 -6.04 -11.42
N GLN A 201 34.49 -6.27 -12.44
CA GLN A 201 33.03 -6.12 -12.33
C GLN A 201 32.42 -7.09 -11.34
N VAL A 202 32.87 -8.35 -11.28
CA VAL A 202 32.43 -9.31 -10.26
C VAL A 202 32.71 -8.76 -8.85
N SER A 203 33.95 -8.24 -8.65
CA SER A 203 34.32 -7.66 -7.34
C SER A 203 33.46 -6.45 -6.96
N GLU A 204 33.04 -5.64 -7.92
CA GLU A 204 32.19 -4.47 -7.67
C GLU A 204 30.77 -4.87 -7.29
N TYR A 205 30.16 -5.83 -7.97
CA TYR A 205 28.83 -6.34 -7.58
C TYR A 205 28.83 -6.95 -6.17
N TYR A 206 29.85 -7.75 -5.81
CA TYR A 206 29.97 -8.26 -4.46
C TYR A 206 30.23 -7.17 -3.42
N ASP A 207 31.00 -6.13 -3.75
CA ASP A 207 31.26 -5.00 -2.87
C ASP A 207 30.00 -4.16 -2.62
N GLU A 208 29.23 -3.89 -3.68
CA GLU A 208 27.93 -3.24 -3.54
C GLU A 208 26.95 -4.08 -2.72
N SER A 209 26.89 -5.39 -2.96
CA SER A 209 26.06 -6.29 -2.16
C SER A 209 26.48 -6.27 -0.69
N LEU A 210 27.77 -6.26 -0.38
CA LEU A 210 28.28 -6.20 0.98
C LEU A 210 27.92 -4.88 1.68
N LYS A 211 28.01 -3.75 0.98
CA LYS A 211 27.60 -2.42 1.49
C LYS A 211 26.14 -2.39 1.90
N PHE A 212 25.26 -2.93 1.06
CA PHE A 212 23.84 -3.05 1.38
C PHE A 212 23.57 -4.12 2.44
N GLY A 213 24.24 -5.27 2.35
CA GLY A 213 24.06 -6.39 3.29
C GLY A 213 24.40 -6.02 4.75
N ARG A 214 25.45 -5.21 4.95
CA ARG A 214 25.82 -4.71 6.30
C ARG A 214 24.77 -3.76 6.91
N LYS A 215 23.90 -3.17 6.09
CA LYS A 215 22.82 -2.26 6.52
C LYS A 215 21.47 -2.98 6.65
N SER A 216 21.40 -4.25 6.27
CA SER A 216 20.19 -5.04 6.23
C SER A 216 20.13 -6.05 7.38
N GLN A 217 18.92 -6.25 7.92
CA GLN A 217 18.66 -7.35 8.85
C GLN A 217 18.42 -8.68 8.12
N LEU A 218 18.11 -8.63 6.81
CA LEU A 218 17.87 -9.79 5.98
C LEU A 218 19.15 -10.59 5.72
N ILE A 219 20.29 -9.91 5.54
CA ILE A 219 21.54 -10.55 5.15
C ILE A 219 22.31 -10.96 6.40
N ARG A 220 22.48 -12.26 6.58
CA ARG A 220 23.16 -12.84 7.73
C ARG A 220 24.67 -12.49 7.73
N ASN A 221 25.24 -12.41 8.91
CA ASN A 221 26.66 -12.04 9.06
C ASN A 221 27.62 -13.04 8.38
N ASP A 222 27.29 -14.34 8.37
CA ASP A 222 28.07 -15.35 7.64
C ASP A 222 28.08 -15.08 6.12
N TRP A 223 26.98 -14.59 5.56
CA TRP A 223 26.94 -14.15 4.16
C TRP A 223 27.78 -12.88 3.95
N CYS A 224 27.74 -11.91 4.85
CA CYS A 224 28.60 -10.73 4.76
C CYS A 224 30.10 -11.11 4.75
N LEU A 225 30.53 -12.03 5.61
CA LEU A 225 31.91 -12.54 5.63
C LEU A 225 32.27 -13.28 4.34
N HIS A 226 31.33 -14.06 3.80
CA HIS A 226 31.53 -14.74 2.51
C HIS A 226 31.67 -13.73 1.37
N LEU A 227 30.78 -12.72 1.31
CA LEU A 227 30.84 -11.65 0.29
C LEU A 227 32.15 -10.88 0.37
N GLU A 228 32.62 -10.51 1.55
CA GLU A 228 33.91 -9.86 1.76
C GLU A 228 35.08 -10.71 1.23
N SER A 229 35.01 -12.00 1.48
CA SER A 229 36.01 -12.95 0.96
C SER A 229 35.98 -13.02 -0.57
N LYS A 230 34.80 -13.03 -1.18
CA LYS A 230 34.59 -12.97 -2.64
C LYS A 230 35.11 -11.66 -3.25
N VAL A 231 34.83 -10.51 -2.62
CA VAL A 231 35.36 -9.20 -3.05
C VAL A 231 36.89 -9.25 -3.12
N ASN A 232 37.53 -9.70 -2.04
CA ASN A 232 38.99 -9.77 -1.98
C ASN A 232 39.58 -10.77 -2.99
N TYR A 233 38.95 -11.91 -3.15
CA TYR A 233 39.35 -12.91 -4.14
C TYR A 233 39.30 -12.35 -5.57
N PHE A 234 38.19 -11.72 -5.96
CA PHE A 234 38.06 -11.19 -7.33
C PHE A 234 38.87 -9.92 -7.57
N ARG A 235 39.18 -9.15 -6.54
CA ARG A 235 40.21 -8.09 -6.61
C ARG A 235 41.58 -8.69 -6.89
N ALA A 236 41.94 -9.77 -6.21
CA ALA A 236 43.19 -10.48 -6.46
C ALA A 236 43.24 -11.04 -7.89
N VAL A 237 42.18 -11.67 -8.38
CA VAL A 237 42.09 -12.15 -9.76
C VAL A 237 42.23 -11.00 -10.77
N THR A 238 41.60 -9.86 -10.50
CA THR A 238 41.69 -8.65 -11.34
C THR A 238 43.13 -8.23 -11.51
N TYR A 239 43.84 -8.04 -10.40
CA TYR A 239 45.24 -7.56 -10.46
C TYR A 239 46.19 -8.65 -10.98
N PHE A 240 45.97 -9.92 -10.72
CA PHE A 240 46.75 -11.00 -11.31
C PHE A 240 46.64 -11.00 -12.84
N ARG A 241 45.42 -10.98 -13.38
CA ARG A 241 45.18 -10.96 -14.82
C ARG A 241 45.64 -9.65 -15.48
N ASN A 242 45.53 -8.54 -14.77
CA ASN A 242 46.10 -7.24 -15.22
C ASN A 242 47.64 -7.32 -15.28
N GLY A 243 48.28 -7.94 -14.29
CA GLY A 243 49.72 -8.18 -14.27
C GLY A 243 50.19 -8.98 -15.49
N LEU A 244 49.50 -10.07 -15.84
CA LEU A 244 49.79 -10.84 -17.05
C LEU A 244 49.65 -9.99 -18.33
N SER A 245 48.58 -9.18 -18.43
CA SER A 245 48.38 -8.28 -19.56
C SER A 245 49.47 -7.17 -19.66
N LEU A 246 49.99 -6.71 -18.53
CA LEU A 246 51.09 -5.73 -18.48
C LEU A 246 52.43 -6.37 -18.92
N GLY A 247 52.64 -7.63 -18.56
CA GLY A 247 53.77 -8.43 -19.02
C GLY A 247 53.79 -8.61 -20.55
N GLU A 248 52.63 -8.92 -21.14
CA GLU A 248 52.47 -8.97 -22.61
C GLU A 248 52.84 -7.65 -23.29
N LYS A 249 52.60 -6.52 -22.62
CA LYS A 249 52.97 -5.17 -23.10
C LYS A 249 54.41 -4.78 -22.73
N ARG A 250 55.18 -5.67 -22.16
CA ARG A 250 56.55 -5.46 -21.70
C ARG A 250 56.70 -4.35 -20.63
N ASN A 251 55.63 -4.10 -19.84
CA ASN A 251 55.67 -3.17 -18.74
C ASN A 251 55.86 -3.95 -17.42
N PHE A 252 57.09 -4.39 -17.19
CA PHE A 252 57.41 -5.34 -16.13
C PHE A 252 57.39 -4.70 -14.73
N GLY A 253 57.75 -3.43 -14.60
CA GLY A 253 57.63 -2.71 -13.32
C GLY A 253 56.16 -2.62 -12.86
N ALA A 254 55.26 -2.27 -13.77
CA ALA A 254 53.82 -2.25 -13.44
C ALA A 254 53.22 -3.65 -13.25
N GLN A 255 53.78 -4.67 -13.95
CA GLN A 255 53.38 -6.07 -13.72
C GLN A 255 53.70 -6.52 -12.28
N ILE A 256 54.92 -6.23 -11.77
CA ILE A 256 55.31 -6.53 -10.39
C ILE A 256 54.32 -5.89 -9.44
N LYS A 257 54.07 -4.58 -9.59
CA LYS A 257 53.11 -3.88 -8.72
C LYS A 257 51.69 -4.47 -8.74
N SER A 258 51.23 -4.87 -9.92
CA SER A 258 49.94 -5.52 -10.07
C SER A 258 49.87 -6.88 -9.33
N LEU A 259 50.94 -7.68 -9.41
CA LEU A 259 51.04 -8.96 -8.72
C LEU A 259 51.16 -8.79 -7.19
N GLU A 260 51.87 -7.77 -6.71
CA GLU A 260 51.90 -7.41 -5.27
C GLU A 260 50.52 -7.09 -4.75
N MET A 261 49.77 -6.26 -5.47
CA MET A 261 48.36 -5.95 -5.11
C MET A 261 47.47 -7.23 -5.14
N ALA A 262 47.67 -8.11 -6.12
CA ALA A 262 46.95 -9.37 -6.19
C ALA A 262 47.20 -10.23 -4.93
N LEU A 263 48.46 -10.32 -4.50
CA LEU A 263 48.88 -11.06 -3.31
C LEU A 263 48.28 -10.46 -2.03
N GLU A 264 48.29 -9.13 -1.91
CA GLU A 264 47.72 -8.44 -0.75
C GLU A 264 46.23 -8.72 -0.61
N TYR A 265 45.44 -8.58 -1.69
CA TYR A 265 44.00 -8.87 -1.66
C TYR A 265 43.72 -10.36 -1.41
N LEU A 266 44.49 -11.29 -2.01
CA LEU A 266 44.25 -12.71 -1.81
C LEU A 266 44.49 -13.16 -0.37
N ARG A 267 45.47 -12.55 0.32
CA ARG A 267 45.71 -12.83 1.73
C ARG A 267 44.53 -12.44 2.63
N LYS A 268 43.78 -11.38 2.27
CA LYS A 268 42.57 -10.92 2.95
C LYS A 268 41.36 -11.81 2.70
N SER A 269 41.38 -12.63 1.63
CA SER A 269 40.28 -13.56 1.35
C SER A 269 40.33 -14.79 2.25
N ALA A 270 39.18 -15.26 2.73
CA ALA A 270 39.02 -16.48 3.52
C ALA A 270 38.51 -17.69 2.71
N LEU A 271 38.40 -17.57 1.40
CA LEU A 271 37.88 -18.68 0.56
C LEU A 271 38.81 -19.89 0.57
N PRO A 272 38.27 -21.13 0.68
CA PRO A 272 39.10 -22.35 0.64
C PRO A 272 39.91 -22.52 -0.66
N SER A 273 39.36 -22.04 -1.77
CA SER A 273 39.95 -22.14 -3.10
C SER A 273 41.21 -21.26 -3.32
N LYS A 274 41.56 -20.41 -2.34
CA LYS A 274 42.68 -19.47 -2.48
C LYS A 274 44.07 -20.11 -2.48
N ALA A 275 44.26 -21.29 -1.82
CA ALA A 275 45.57 -21.86 -1.55
C ALA A 275 46.38 -22.11 -2.84
N GLY A 276 45.83 -22.77 -3.84
CA GLY A 276 46.52 -23.01 -5.10
C GLY A 276 46.76 -21.73 -5.91
N PHE A 277 45.84 -20.77 -5.81
CA PHE A 277 46.00 -19.46 -6.47
C PHE A 277 47.07 -18.59 -5.81
N LEU A 278 47.20 -18.68 -4.48
CA LEU A 278 48.26 -18.01 -3.71
C LEU A 278 49.65 -18.42 -4.21
N VAL A 279 49.92 -19.72 -4.29
CA VAL A 279 51.18 -20.27 -4.79
C VAL A 279 51.46 -19.75 -6.21
N LYS A 280 50.45 -19.78 -7.11
CA LYS A 280 50.59 -19.29 -8.48
C LYS A 280 50.98 -17.82 -8.57
N ILE A 281 50.40 -16.94 -7.72
CA ILE A 281 50.75 -15.52 -7.67
C ILE A 281 52.17 -15.35 -7.14
N GLU A 282 52.54 -16.04 -6.04
CA GLU A 282 53.87 -15.94 -5.44
C GLU A 282 54.97 -16.39 -6.40
N ASP A 283 54.76 -17.50 -7.11
CA ASP A 283 55.71 -18.00 -8.10
C ASP A 283 55.88 -17.01 -9.28
N SER A 284 54.75 -16.53 -9.81
CA SER A 284 54.78 -15.52 -10.91
C SER A 284 55.44 -14.20 -10.46
N LEU A 285 55.22 -13.79 -9.19
CA LEU A 285 55.86 -12.59 -8.65
C LEU A 285 57.37 -12.77 -8.47
N LYS A 286 57.80 -13.88 -7.90
CA LYS A 286 59.23 -14.19 -7.72
C LYS A 286 59.97 -14.25 -9.04
N GLU A 287 59.37 -14.88 -10.06
CA GLU A 287 59.95 -15.01 -11.40
C GLU A 287 60.15 -13.61 -12.05
N ILE A 288 59.10 -12.80 -12.10
CA ILE A 288 59.18 -11.50 -12.73
C ILE A 288 60.04 -10.47 -11.96
N GLN A 289 60.09 -10.57 -10.59
CA GLN A 289 61.00 -9.75 -9.76
C GLN A 289 62.42 -10.08 -10.10
N ARG A 290 62.80 -11.39 -10.11
CA ARG A 290 64.15 -11.82 -10.48
C ARG A 290 64.51 -11.32 -11.91
N ASP A 291 63.65 -11.52 -12.86
CA ASP A 291 63.91 -11.14 -14.24
C ASP A 291 63.98 -9.59 -14.42
N ASN A 292 63.20 -8.85 -13.64
CA ASN A 292 63.31 -7.39 -13.62
C ASN A 292 64.59 -6.88 -13.01
N ASP A 293 65.09 -7.51 -11.90
CA ASP A 293 66.30 -7.10 -11.20
C ASP A 293 67.55 -7.34 -12.06
N PHE A 294 67.56 -8.41 -12.88
CA PHE A 294 68.71 -8.79 -13.65
C PHE A 294 68.65 -8.47 -15.15
N ILE A 295 67.47 -8.36 -15.72
CA ILE A 295 67.28 -8.27 -17.15
C ILE A 295 66.59 -6.96 -17.58
N TYR A 296 65.43 -6.64 -16.98
CA TYR A 296 64.61 -5.55 -17.49
C TYR A 296 64.88 -4.21 -16.83
N LEU A 297 65.32 -4.18 -15.57
CA LEU A 297 65.70 -3.02 -14.77
C LEU A 297 64.68 -1.87 -14.78
N GLN A 298 63.39 -2.22 -14.89
CA GLN A 298 62.28 -1.22 -14.87
C GLN A 298 61.95 -0.81 -13.44
N THR A 299 61.69 0.47 -13.23
CA THR A 299 61.24 1.00 -11.94
C THR A 299 59.84 0.47 -11.63
N VAL A 300 59.66 -0.11 -10.42
CA VAL A 300 58.34 -0.49 -9.93
C VAL A 300 57.59 0.74 -9.46
N PRO A 301 56.42 1.07 -10.04
CA PRO A 301 55.68 2.26 -9.65
C PRO A 301 55.03 2.08 -8.29
N SER A 302 54.79 3.17 -7.54
CA SER A 302 54.07 3.15 -6.26
C SER A 302 52.58 2.80 -6.43
N SER A 303 51.99 3.13 -7.55
CA SER A 303 50.59 2.85 -7.92
C SER A 303 50.45 2.52 -9.40
N ILE A 304 49.39 1.82 -9.74
CA ILE A 304 49.01 1.51 -11.14
C ILE A 304 47.62 2.05 -11.42
N ASP A 305 47.32 2.30 -12.68
CA ASP A 305 45.97 2.72 -13.08
C ASP A 305 44.94 1.69 -12.71
N PRO A 306 43.78 2.12 -12.17
CA PRO A 306 42.70 1.19 -11.81
C PRO A 306 42.15 0.50 -13.04
N VAL A 307 41.93 -0.79 -12.93
CA VAL A 307 41.26 -1.60 -13.98
C VAL A 307 39.81 -1.17 -14.09
N LYS A 308 39.41 -0.72 -15.30
CA LYS A 308 38.02 -0.35 -15.56
C LYS A 308 37.12 -1.61 -15.58
N PRO A 309 35.97 -1.62 -14.91
CA PRO A 309 35.04 -2.76 -14.94
C PRO A 309 34.38 -2.91 -16.30
N ALA A 310 33.91 -4.13 -16.60
CA ALA A 310 33.14 -4.45 -17.80
C ALA A 310 31.87 -5.21 -17.42
N PRO A 311 30.74 -4.51 -17.18
CA PRO A 311 29.47 -5.12 -16.89
C PRO A 311 28.91 -5.81 -18.14
N MET A 312 28.58 -7.11 -18.01
CA MET A 312 28.05 -7.94 -19.09
C MET A 312 26.66 -8.52 -18.75
N VAL A 313 26.17 -8.27 -17.53
CA VAL A 313 24.92 -8.82 -17.03
C VAL A 313 24.06 -7.71 -16.44
N ASN A 314 22.76 -7.90 -16.44
CA ASN A 314 21.77 -7.00 -15.86
C ASN A 314 20.62 -7.79 -15.23
N ALA A 315 19.81 -7.11 -14.42
CA ALA A 315 18.54 -7.65 -13.93
C ALA A 315 17.45 -7.34 -14.99
N PRO A 316 17.00 -8.33 -15.78
CA PRO A 316 15.99 -8.09 -16.80
C PRO A 316 14.63 -7.85 -16.18
N PRO A 317 13.74 -7.07 -16.85
CA PRO A 317 12.36 -6.98 -16.45
C PRO A 317 11.65 -8.33 -16.54
N ILE A 318 10.69 -8.57 -15.65
CA ILE A 318 10.01 -9.88 -15.51
C ILE A 318 9.30 -10.32 -16.81
N GLU A 319 8.85 -9.40 -17.63
CA GLU A 319 8.14 -9.64 -18.89
C GLU A 319 8.99 -10.36 -19.94
N ILE A 320 10.31 -10.43 -19.73
CA ILE A 320 11.23 -11.14 -20.64
C ILE A 320 11.24 -12.64 -20.40
N PHE A 321 11.06 -13.06 -19.13
CA PHE A 321 11.24 -14.47 -18.76
C PHE A 321 10.00 -15.12 -18.11
N ILE A 322 8.96 -14.34 -17.80
CA ILE A 322 7.66 -14.88 -17.44
C ILE A 322 6.82 -14.95 -18.72
N PRO A 323 6.29 -16.13 -19.09
CA PRO A 323 5.48 -16.28 -20.28
C PRO A 323 4.28 -15.34 -20.26
N LYS A 324 4.09 -14.56 -21.32
CA LYS A 324 2.85 -13.84 -21.55
C LYS A 324 1.90 -14.79 -22.29
N GLY A 325 0.91 -15.28 -21.61
CA GLY A 325 -0.14 -16.06 -22.24
C GLY A 325 -1.48 -15.72 -21.59
N PRO A 326 -2.59 -15.77 -22.33
CA PRO A 326 -3.89 -15.67 -21.70
C PRO A 326 -4.06 -16.87 -20.79
N THR A 327 -3.91 -16.67 -19.50
CA THR A 327 -4.39 -17.64 -18.53
C THR A 327 -5.90 -17.55 -18.60
N LEU A 328 -6.54 -18.51 -19.26
CA LEU A 328 -7.99 -18.55 -19.46
C LEU A 328 -8.75 -18.97 -18.18
N ILE A 329 -8.19 -18.63 -17.00
CA ILE A 329 -8.89 -18.88 -15.73
C ILE A 329 -9.91 -17.79 -15.48
N PHE A 330 -11.06 -18.20 -14.96
CA PHE A 330 -12.16 -17.29 -14.64
C PHE A 330 -12.60 -16.40 -15.80
N LYS A 331 -12.52 -16.88 -17.05
CA LYS A 331 -12.89 -16.10 -18.24
C LYS A 331 -14.30 -15.52 -18.13
N ASP A 332 -15.23 -16.30 -17.59
CA ASP A 332 -16.63 -15.94 -17.46
C ASP A 332 -16.94 -15.25 -16.10
N LEU A 333 -15.95 -15.10 -15.22
CA LEU A 333 -16.08 -14.31 -14.01
C LEU A 333 -15.88 -12.83 -14.32
N LEU A 334 -16.84 -12.02 -13.89
CA LEU A 334 -16.82 -10.59 -14.11
C LEU A 334 -15.73 -9.94 -13.25
N PRO A 335 -14.96 -8.98 -13.78
CA PRO A 335 -13.94 -8.27 -13.03
C PRO A 335 -14.56 -7.39 -11.94
N ILE A 336 -13.82 -7.16 -10.86
CA ILE A 336 -14.25 -6.33 -9.72
C ILE A 336 -14.61 -4.91 -10.17
N SER A 337 -13.91 -4.35 -11.15
CA SER A 337 -14.17 -3.02 -11.71
C SER A 337 -15.60 -2.85 -12.24
N VAL A 338 -16.27 -3.92 -12.67
CA VAL A 338 -17.69 -3.90 -13.08
C VAL A 338 -18.59 -3.69 -11.86
N PHE A 339 -18.25 -4.29 -10.73
CA PHE A 339 -19.00 -4.14 -9.48
C PHE A 339 -18.72 -2.79 -8.82
N ASP A 340 -17.46 -2.31 -8.86
CA ASP A 340 -17.09 -0.99 -8.38
C ASP A 340 -17.82 0.10 -9.16
N ALA A 341 -17.90 -0.04 -10.49
CA ALA A 341 -18.66 0.85 -11.34
C ALA A 341 -20.17 0.83 -11.02
N CYS A 342 -20.72 -0.36 -10.69
CA CYS A 342 -22.10 -0.49 -10.24
C CYS A 342 -22.34 0.21 -8.90
N THR A 343 -21.44 0.05 -7.95
CA THR A 343 -21.53 0.68 -6.61
C THR A 343 -21.45 2.21 -6.73
N ALA A 344 -20.46 2.72 -7.45
CA ALA A 344 -20.32 4.16 -7.71
C ALA A 344 -21.56 4.75 -8.42
N TYR A 345 -22.13 3.99 -9.35
CA TYR A 345 -23.37 4.43 -10.00
C TYR A 345 -24.56 4.44 -9.05
N ASN A 346 -24.71 3.44 -8.18
CA ASN A 346 -25.83 3.40 -7.24
C ASN A 346 -25.78 4.62 -6.28
N GLU A 347 -24.61 4.99 -5.77
CA GLU A 347 -24.42 6.19 -4.97
C GLU A 347 -24.80 7.46 -5.76
N ARG A 348 -24.34 7.55 -7.01
CA ARG A 348 -24.69 8.65 -7.90
C ARG A 348 -26.20 8.70 -8.21
N GLN A 349 -26.86 7.57 -8.41
CA GLN A 349 -28.29 7.48 -8.63
C GLN A 349 -29.09 7.96 -7.42
N GLU A 350 -28.70 7.52 -6.22
CA GLU A 350 -29.32 7.97 -4.97
C GLU A 350 -29.18 9.50 -4.79
N GLU A 351 -27.97 10.02 -5.00
CA GLU A 351 -27.71 11.46 -4.93
C GLU A 351 -28.51 12.24 -5.99
N TYR A 352 -28.58 11.73 -7.22
CA TYR A 352 -29.35 12.32 -8.31
C TYR A 352 -30.84 12.40 -7.96
N VAL A 353 -31.43 11.31 -7.49
CA VAL A 353 -32.85 11.26 -7.08
C VAL A 353 -33.09 12.21 -5.91
N LYS A 354 -32.22 12.25 -4.94
CA LYS A 354 -32.30 13.17 -3.80
C LYS A 354 -32.26 14.62 -4.26
N GLN A 355 -31.29 15.01 -5.07
CA GLN A 355 -31.05 16.37 -5.52
C GLN A 355 -32.15 16.89 -6.44
N TYR A 356 -32.65 16.06 -7.37
CA TYR A 356 -33.57 16.52 -8.43
C TYR A 356 -35.05 16.22 -8.14
N VAL A 357 -35.34 15.30 -7.21
CA VAL A 357 -36.73 14.90 -6.91
C VAL A 357 -37.07 15.11 -5.42
N VAL A 358 -36.36 14.49 -4.50
CA VAL A 358 -36.73 14.44 -3.08
C VAL A 358 -36.57 15.82 -2.42
N ASP A 359 -35.37 16.39 -2.47
CA ASP A 359 -35.08 17.68 -1.82
C ASP A 359 -35.91 18.84 -2.40
N PRO A 360 -36.14 18.91 -3.73
CA PRO A 360 -37.07 19.91 -4.27
C PRO A 360 -38.49 19.76 -3.75
N LEU A 361 -39.06 18.54 -3.67
CA LEU A 361 -40.42 18.32 -3.16
C LEU A 361 -40.54 18.72 -1.68
N LEU A 362 -39.54 18.34 -0.86
CA LEU A 362 -39.50 18.70 0.55
C LEU A 362 -39.33 20.23 0.73
N SER A 363 -38.53 20.87 -0.13
CA SER A 363 -38.36 22.32 -0.12
C SER A 363 -39.64 23.07 -0.45
N LEU A 364 -40.43 22.54 -1.42
CA LEU A 364 -41.74 23.08 -1.75
C LEU A 364 -42.74 22.95 -0.60
N ASN A 365 -42.69 21.83 0.13
CA ASN A 365 -43.48 21.64 1.34
C ASN A 365 -43.08 22.64 2.44
N LYS A 366 -41.77 22.83 2.65
CA LYS A 366 -41.25 23.80 3.62
C LYS A 366 -41.74 25.24 3.30
N LEU A 367 -41.67 25.63 2.04
CA LEU A 367 -42.18 26.94 1.61
C LEU A 367 -43.67 27.15 1.89
N LEU A 368 -44.52 26.12 1.69
CA LEU A 368 -45.94 26.19 2.05
C LEU A 368 -46.14 26.33 3.57
N TYR A 369 -45.40 25.56 4.37
CA TYR A 369 -45.50 25.63 5.83
C TYR A 369 -45.04 26.99 6.40
N GLU A 370 -43.98 27.56 5.82
CA GLU A 370 -43.48 28.90 6.24
C GLU A 370 -44.47 30.05 5.93
N ASN A 371 -45.33 29.86 4.95
CA ASN A 371 -46.35 30.85 4.52
C ASN A 371 -47.75 30.53 5.06
N LEU A 372 -47.94 29.46 5.84
CA LEU A 372 -49.20 29.26 6.56
C LEU A 372 -49.36 30.34 7.65
N PRO A 373 -50.59 30.85 7.87
CA PRO A 373 -50.87 31.76 8.98
C PRO A 373 -50.33 31.16 10.31
N LYS A 374 -49.69 31.97 11.11
CA LYS A 374 -49.05 31.53 12.40
C LYS A 374 -49.96 30.77 13.38
N PHE A 375 -51.26 30.82 13.12
CA PHE A 375 -52.33 30.19 13.94
C PHE A 375 -52.77 28.83 13.42
N GLU A 376 -52.38 28.42 12.21
CA GLU A 376 -52.77 27.14 11.60
C GLU A 376 -51.58 26.21 11.49
N LEU A 377 -51.57 25.22 12.37
CA LEU A 377 -50.46 24.30 12.57
C LEU A 377 -50.18 23.38 11.37
N SER A 378 -48.92 23.22 11.09
CA SER A 378 -48.48 22.18 10.16
C SER A 378 -48.97 20.79 10.62
N PRO A 379 -49.74 20.05 9.79
CA PRO A 379 -50.29 18.76 10.13
C PRO A 379 -49.24 17.64 10.34
N ASN A 380 -47.95 17.94 10.13
CA ASN A 380 -46.86 16.96 10.15
C ASN A 380 -45.88 17.09 11.30
N LEU A 381 -46.23 17.86 12.36
CA LEU A 381 -45.45 17.88 13.56
C LEU A 381 -45.54 16.50 14.25
N LYS A 382 -44.45 15.74 14.21
CA LYS A 382 -44.37 14.40 14.87
C LYS A 382 -43.58 14.54 16.16
N SER A 383 -44.07 13.90 17.24
CA SER A 383 -43.28 13.72 18.43
C SER A 383 -42.09 12.81 18.15
N VAL A 384 -40.95 13.11 18.76
CA VAL A 384 -39.74 12.30 18.71
C VAL A 384 -39.94 11.10 19.66
N SER A 385 -39.57 9.91 19.22
CA SER A 385 -39.67 8.75 20.13
C SER A 385 -38.58 8.82 21.22
N GLU A 386 -38.86 8.25 22.40
CA GLU A 386 -37.84 8.16 23.45
C GLU A 386 -36.56 7.45 22.98
N ARG A 387 -36.71 6.43 22.10
CA ARG A 387 -35.58 5.73 21.50
C ARG A 387 -34.71 6.62 20.60
N ASP A 388 -35.34 7.50 19.81
CA ASP A 388 -34.60 8.44 18.98
C ASP A 388 -33.85 9.46 19.86
N TRP A 389 -34.46 9.92 20.96
CA TRP A 389 -33.81 10.80 21.91
C TRP A 389 -32.57 10.14 22.55
N GLU A 390 -32.70 8.89 23.02
CA GLU A 390 -31.58 8.12 23.56
C GLU A 390 -30.47 7.92 22.51
N SER A 391 -30.83 7.71 21.24
CA SER A 391 -29.85 7.62 20.13
C SER A 391 -29.06 8.90 19.97
N PHE A 392 -29.67 10.10 20.13
CA PHE A 392 -28.96 11.36 20.11
C PHE A 392 -28.00 11.50 21.29
N GLU A 393 -28.44 11.11 22.51
CA GLU A 393 -27.57 11.11 23.70
C GLU A 393 -26.33 10.19 23.52
N LEU A 394 -26.53 9.01 22.94
CA LEU A 394 -25.43 8.08 22.62
C LEU A 394 -24.49 8.69 21.58
N SER A 395 -25.00 9.25 20.49
CA SER A 395 -24.19 9.87 19.45
C SER A 395 -23.36 11.04 19.96
N LEU A 396 -23.90 11.84 20.88
CA LEU A 396 -23.18 12.91 21.57
C LEU A 396 -22.02 12.37 22.42
N ASN A 397 -22.24 11.26 23.14
CA ASN A 397 -21.19 10.60 23.91
C ASN A 397 -20.10 9.99 23.00
N ASP A 398 -20.50 9.46 21.84
CA ASP A 398 -19.57 8.93 20.85
C ASP A 398 -18.62 10.00 20.29
N LEU A 399 -19.09 11.25 20.08
CA LEU A 399 -18.21 12.36 19.69
C LEU A 399 -17.14 12.63 20.75
N LYS A 400 -17.51 12.67 22.04
CA LYS A 400 -16.53 12.82 23.13
C LYS A 400 -15.54 11.67 23.19
N PHE A 401 -16.01 10.44 23.05
CA PHE A 401 -15.15 9.27 23.04
C PHE A 401 -14.14 9.31 21.90
N ASN A 402 -14.57 9.67 20.69
CA ASN A 402 -13.69 9.81 19.52
C ASN A 402 -12.65 10.92 19.72
N GLY A 403 -13.05 12.08 20.27
CA GLY A 403 -12.12 13.16 20.61
C GLY A 403 -11.06 12.74 21.62
N ASN A 404 -11.44 12.00 22.67
CA ASN A 404 -10.51 11.49 23.67
C ASN A 404 -9.53 10.45 23.12
N ASN A 405 -9.99 9.57 22.22
CA ASN A 405 -9.11 8.59 21.57
C ASN A 405 -8.03 9.26 20.72
N ILE A 406 -8.37 10.34 20.01
CA ILE A 406 -7.40 11.11 19.22
C ILE A 406 -6.41 11.85 20.16
N GLU A 407 -6.85 12.34 21.32
CA GLU A 407 -5.96 12.96 22.30
C GLU A 407 -4.93 11.97 22.86
N VAL A 408 -5.34 10.72 23.10
CA VAL A 408 -4.41 9.64 23.50
C VAL A 408 -3.36 9.41 22.40
N GLN A 409 -3.76 9.35 21.13
CA GLN A 409 -2.83 9.22 20.01
C GLN A 409 -1.86 10.41 19.89
N ILE A 410 -2.36 11.62 20.05
CA ILE A 410 -1.53 12.84 20.09
C ILE A 410 -0.47 12.74 21.20
N SER A 411 -0.90 12.27 22.38
CA SER A 411 0.00 12.10 23.54
C SER A 411 1.06 11.03 23.28
N GLU A 412 0.70 9.94 22.65
CA GLU A 412 1.62 8.87 22.25
C GLU A 412 2.67 9.38 21.26
N ILE A 413 2.25 10.12 20.22
CA ILE A 413 3.16 10.73 19.24
C ILE A 413 4.15 11.69 19.92
N ASP A 414 3.66 12.56 20.80
CA ASP A 414 4.48 13.52 21.53
C ASP A 414 5.51 12.81 22.44
N GLN A 415 5.09 11.72 23.08
CA GLN A 415 5.97 10.91 23.92
C GLN A 415 7.10 10.23 23.11
N ILE A 416 6.79 9.66 21.94
CA ILE A 416 7.80 9.04 21.06
C ILE A 416 8.82 10.08 20.61
N LEU A 417 8.37 11.27 20.17
CA LEU A 417 9.25 12.35 19.72
C LEU A 417 10.14 12.88 20.84
N LYS A 418 9.61 13.02 22.06
CA LYS A 418 10.36 13.43 23.24
C LYS A 418 11.41 12.40 23.65
N GLN A 419 11.05 11.11 23.71
CA GLN A 419 11.97 10.03 24.05
C GLN A 419 13.11 9.92 23.03
N GLU A 420 12.82 10.09 21.75
CA GLU A 420 13.84 10.10 20.69
C GLU A 420 14.81 11.28 20.89
N SER A 421 14.27 12.48 21.13
CA SER A 421 15.06 13.69 21.37
C SER A 421 15.95 13.58 22.60
N GLU A 422 15.42 13.09 23.72
CA GLU A 422 16.18 12.84 24.95
C GLU A 422 17.29 11.79 24.74
N THR A 423 16.99 10.77 23.96
CA THR A 423 17.96 9.72 23.66
C THR A 423 19.10 10.22 22.76
N ASP A 424 18.81 11.03 21.76
CA ASP A 424 19.82 11.68 20.90
C ASP A 424 20.70 12.65 21.74
N PHE A 425 20.07 13.44 22.60
CA PHE A 425 20.78 14.36 23.48
C PHE A 425 21.73 13.63 24.44
N ASN A 426 21.28 12.55 25.07
CA ASN A 426 22.09 11.74 25.99
C ASN A 426 23.25 11.05 25.26
N SER A 427 23.01 10.60 24.03
CA SER A 427 24.06 9.99 23.21
C SER A 427 25.11 11.01 22.78
N ARG A 428 24.73 12.25 22.46
CA ARG A 428 25.66 13.36 22.17
C ARG A 428 26.50 13.74 23.39
N LEU A 429 25.90 13.74 24.57
CA LEU A 429 26.59 13.97 25.84
C LEU A 429 27.62 12.86 26.12
N LYS A 430 27.25 11.60 25.88
CA LYS A 430 28.08 10.43 26.19
C LYS A 430 29.26 10.28 25.23
N TYR A 431 29.05 10.46 23.94
CA TYR A 431 30.06 10.14 22.91
C TYR A 431 30.74 11.39 22.32
N GLY A 432 30.22 12.59 22.61
CA GLY A 432 30.71 13.87 22.06
C GLY A 432 30.28 14.10 20.61
N THR A 433 30.26 15.37 20.19
CA THR A 433 29.75 15.79 18.87
C THR A 433 30.60 15.35 17.67
N ILE A 434 31.86 14.95 17.92
CA ILE A 434 32.77 14.45 16.86
C ILE A 434 32.49 12.99 16.53
N ASN A 435 32.21 12.18 17.56
CA ASN A 435 31.95 10.75 17.41
C ASN A 435 30.48 10.43 17.16
N TRP A 436 29.58 11.37 17.51
CA TRP A 436 28.14 11.26 17.29
C TRP A 436 27.70 12.16 16.14
N ASN A 437 27.65 11.61 14.92
CA ASN A 437 27.46 12.33 13.66
C ASN A 437 26.03 12.35 13.05
N PRO A 438 24.94 11.78 13.64
CA PRO A 438 23.60 11.92 13.10
C PRO A 438 23.14 13.39 13.14
N VAL A 439 22.22 13.75 12.23
CA VAL A 439 21.57 15.06 12.25
C VAL A 439 20.87 15.27 13.61
N PRO A 440 20.98 16.43 14.27
CA PRO A 440 20.31 16.69 15.55
C PRO A 440 18.79 16.43 15.46
N SER A 441 18.24 15.76 16.48
CA SER A 441 16.80 15.52 16.57
C SER A 441 15.97 16.80 16.49
N ALA A 442 16.45 17.91 17.03
CA ALA A 442 15.78 19.22 16.96
C ALA A 442 15.54 19.69 15.52
N ASP A 443 16.45 19.37 14.59
CA ASP A 443 16.33 19.78 13.18
C ASP A 443 15.36 18.89 12.41
N VAL A 444 15.35 17.60 12.71
CA VAL A 444 14.55 16.60 11.99
C VAL A 444 13.11 16.49 12.52
N ASN A 445 12.92 16.67 13.85
CA ASN A 445 11.62 16.53 14.50
C ASN A 445 10.68 17.69 14.23
N THR A 446 11.18 18.85 13.79
CA THR A 446 10.39 20.07 13.56
C THR A 446 9.18 19.82 12.64
N VAL A 447 9.36 19.02 11.59
CA VAL A 447 8.28 18.70 10.64
C VAL A 447 7.17 17.89 11.32
N TYR A 448 7.52 16.94 12.19
CA TYR A 448 6.54 16.12 12.91
C TYR A 448 5.81 16.92 13.98
N TYR A 449 6.50 17.81 14.71
CA TYR A 449 5.87 18.72 15.65
C TYR A 449 4.90 19.71 14.98
N GLN A 450 5.24 20.23 13.80
CA GLN A 450 4.32 21.06 13.01
C GLN A 450 3.05 20.30 12.58
N LYS A 451 3.18 19.05 12.16
CA LYS A 451 2.03 18.20 11.85
C LYS A 451 1.19 17.88 13.08
N LEU A 452 1.85 17.59 14.21
CA LEU A 452 1.21 17.29 15.48
C LEU A 452 0.40 18.49 15.99
N GLU A 453 0.97 19.70 15.87
CA GLU A 453 0.28 20.93 16.30
C GLU A 453 -0.97 21.19 15.45
N LYS A 454 -0.93 20.96 14.15
CA LYS A 454 -2.14 21.03 13.30
C LYS A 454 -3.23 20.05 13.75
N VAL A 455 -2.86 18.82 14.12
CA VAL A 455 -3.84 17.84 14.62
C VAL A 455 -4.44 18.31 15.95
N ARG A 456 -3.63 18.91 16.85
CA ARG A 456 -4.09 19.52 18.10
C ARG A 456 -5.06 20.68 17.87
N GLU A 457 -4.73 21.57 16.95
CA GLU A 457 -5.58 22.70 16.58
C GLU A 457 -6.94 22.22 16.06
N TYR A 458 -6.95 21.26 15.13
CA TYR A 458 -8.20 20.68 14.63
C TYR A 458 -9.00 19.97 15.73
N LEU A 459 -8.36 19.21 16.62
CA LEU A 459 -9.05 18.60 17.76
C LEU A 459 -9.67 19.64 18.68
N SER A 460 -8.95 20.75 18.95
CA SER A 460 -9.45 21.87 19.77
C SER A 460 -10.65 22.56 19.12
N GLN A 461 -10.62 22.75 17.79
CA GLN A 461 -11.75 23.33 17.04
C GLN A 461 -12.97 22.39 17.07
N GLY A 462 -12.75 21.09 16.84
CA GLY A 462 -13.82 20.09 16.92
C GLY A 462 -14.50 20.07 18.28
N ARG A 463 -13.74 20.11 19.38
CA ARG A 463 -14.28 20.13 20.74
C ARG A 463 -15.11 21.39 21.04
N LYS A 464 -14.75 22.54 20.48
CA LYS A 464 -15.58 23.75 20.62
C LYS A 464 -16.96 23.60 19.99
N VAL A 465 -16.97 23.04 18.75
CA VAL A 465 -18.23 22.76 18.04
C VAL A 465 -19.06 21.69 18.77
N ASP A 466 -18.41 20.70 19.37
CA ASP A 466 -19.10 19.70 20.19
C ASP A 466 -19.75 20.36 21.44
N GLU A 467 -19.04 21.26 22.15
CA GLU A 467 -19.59 21.97 23.30
C GLU A 467 -20.79 22.84 22.91
N GLU A 468 -20.72 23.54 21.78
CA GLU A 468 -21.85 24.28 21.22
C GLU A 468 -23.04 23.35 20.92
N THR A 469 -22.79 22.19 20.28
CA THR A 469 -23.80 21.20 19.99
C THR A 469 -24.42 20.61 21.25
N PHE A 470 -23.61 20.33 22.29
CA PHE A 470 -24.09 19.90 23.59
C PHE A 470 -24.95 20.97 24.29
N SER A 471 -24.56 22.26 24.19
CA SER A 471 -25.31 23.36 24.77
C SER A 471 -26.67 23.50 24.09
N LEU A 472 -26.70 23.43 22.75
CA LEU A 472 -27.95 23.43 21.97
C LEU A 472 -28.86 22.27 22.37
N PHE A 473 -28.33 21.05 22.47
CA PHE A 473 -29.13 19.88 22.87
C PHE A 473 -29.75 20.03 24.28
N ARG A 474 -28.99 20.61 25.20
CA ARG A 474 -29.48 20.88 26.59
C ARG A 474 -30.59 21.93 26.68
N THR A 475 -30.68 22.86 25.72
CA THR A 475 -31.74 23.86 25.66
C THR A 475 -33.07 23.27 25.18
N ILE A 476 -33.07 22.06 24.60
CA ILE A 476 -34.27 21.44 24.11
C ILE A 476 -35.04 20.77 25.26
N ASP A 477 -36.32 21.15 25.43
CA ASP A 477 -37.17 20.49 26.40
C ASP A 477 -37.60 19.09 25.93
N LYS A 478 -36.99 18.06 26.53
CA LYS A 478 -37.29 16.64 26.22
C LYS A 478 -38.77 16.35 26.34
N LYS A 479 -39.45 16.84 27.40
CA LYS A 479 -40.87 16.57 27.62
C LYS A 479 -41.79 17.19 26.57
N LEU A 480 -41.40 18.36 26.06
CA LEU A 480 -42.15 19.05 25.03
C LEU A 480 -42.14 18.26 23.72
N ILE A 481 -40.97 17.69 23.36
CA ILE A 481 -40.77 16.98 22.07
C ILE A 481 -41.25 15.53 22.11
N THR A 482 -41.08 14.81 23.25
CA THR A 482 -41.43 13.39 23.35
C THR A 482 -42.90 13.15 23.70
N SER A 483 -43.63 14.16 24.20
CA SER A 483 -45.04 14.03 24.55
C SER A 483 -45.93 13.95 23.28
N PRO A 484 -47.05 13.21 23.34
CA PRO A 484 -48.01 13.18 22.24
C PRO A 484 -48.51 14.59 21.90
N ILE A 485 -48.30 15.03 20.66
CA ILE A 485 -48.68 16.39 20.24
C ILE A 485 -50.20 16.44 20.06
N LYS A 486 -50.89 17.27 20.88
CA LYS A 486 -52.30 17.56 20.74
C LYS A 486 -52.47 18.85 19.95
N LEU A 487 -52.80 18.72 18.69
CA LEU A 487 -52.99 19.85 17.79
C LEU A 487 -54.48 20.26 17.72
N PRO A 488 -54.84 21.54 17.73
CA PRO A 488 -56.18 21.96 17.41
C PRO A 488 -56.49 21.69 15.93
N GLU A 489 -57.65 21.15 15.60
CA GLU A 489 -58.04 20.91 14.21
C GLU A 489 -58.40 22.24 13.52
N SER A 490 -57.64 22.55 12.45
CA SER A 490 -57.98 23.70 11.59
C SER A 490 -59.18 23.40 10.73
N ASN A 491 -60.13 24.31 10.69
CA ASN A 491 -61.34 24.21 9.83
C ASN A 491 -61.16 24.91 8.47
N SER A 492 -60.02 25.49 8.19
CA SER A 492 -59.76 26.19 6.89
C SER A 492 -59.63 25.17 5.77
N PRO A 493 -60.46 25.29 4.66
CA PRO A 493 -60.36 24.42 3.50
C PRO A 493 -58.99 24.47 2.83
N LEU A 494 -58.31 25.62 2.85
CA LEU A 494 -57.02 25.83 2.21
C LEU A 494 -55.90 25.12 2.98
N VAL A 495 -55.95 25.13 4.32
CA VAL A 495 -55.00 24.37 5.17
C VAL A 495 -55.15 22.87 4.94
N LYS A 496 -56.37 22.36 4.83
CA LYS A 496 -56.65 20.96 4.49
C LYS A 496 -56.09 20.58 3.12
N GLN A 497 -56.19 21.50 2.14
CA GLN A 497 -55.64 21.32 0.80
C GLN A 497 -54.09 21.29 0.85
N VAL A 498 -53.45 22.21 1.53
CA VAL A 498 -52.00 22.22 1.74
C VAL A 498 -51.54 20.91 2.40
N GLY A 499 -52.20 20.47 3.48
CA GLY A 499 -51.88 19.23 4.16
C GLY A 499 -52.05 17.98 3.26
N ASN A 500 -53.00 17.96 2.36
CA ASN A 500 -53.14 16.87 1.40
C ASN A 500 -52.03 16.88 0.33
N VAL A 501 -51.70 18.04 -0.21
CA VAL A 501 -50.65 18.18 -1.23
C VAL A 501 -49.26 17.80 -0.63
N THR A 502 -48.95 18.29 0.56
CA THR A 502 -47.68 17.98 1.22
C THR A 502 -47.53 16.49 1.53
N ARG A 503 -48.62 15.84 2.01
CA ARG A 503 -48.66 14.41 2.27
C ARG A 503 -48.47 13.59 0.97
N LEU A 504 -49.09 14.01 -0.11
CA LEU A 504 -48.94 13.35 -1.41
C LEU A 504 -47.51 13.45 -1.92
N ARG A 505 -46.85 14.62 -1.79
CA ARG A 505 -45.45 14.81 -2.17
C ARG A 505 -44.50 13.96 -1.32
N GLU A 506 -44.72 13.89 -0.01
CA GLU A 506 -43.91 13.03 0.86
C GLU A 506 -44.05 11.54 0.51
N LYS A 507 -45.28 11.12 0.21
CA LYS A 507 -45.54 9.75 -0.26
C LYS A 507 -44.83 9.51 -1.61
N TYR A 508 -44.98 10.44 -2.55
CA TYR A 508 -44.35 10.33 -3.87
C TYR A 508 -42.80 10.28 -3.73
N ALA A 509 -42.21 11.12 -2.91
CA ALA A 509 -40.75 11.10 -2.65
C ALA A 509 -40.29 9.70 -2.17
N LYS A 510 -40.98 9.09 -1.21
CA LYS A 510 -40.68 7.74 -0.72
C LYS A 510 -40.90 6.67 -1.79
N ASP A 511 -41.94 6.82 -2.61
CA ASP A 511 -42.22 5.89 -3.71
C ASP A 511 -41.10 5.96 -4.76
N VAL A 512 -40.54 7.14 -5.05
CA VAL A 512 -39.41 7.33 -5.97
C VAL A 512 -38.11 6.78 -5.38
N GLU A 513 -37.85 6.97 -4.08
CA GLU A 513 -36.70 6.35 -3.40
C GLU A 513 -36.78 4.81 -3.49
N SER A 514 -37.93 4.24 -3.22
CA SER A 514 -38.16 2.78 -3.35
C SER A 514 -38.00 2.29 -4.79
N LYS A 515 -38.48 3.07 -5.76
CA LYS A 515 -38.35 2.81 -7.20
C LYS A 515 -36.88 2.88 -7.62
N SER A 516 -36.11 3.83 -7.10
CA SER A 516 -34.66 3.97 -7.32
C SER A 516 -33.93 2.74 -6.81
N ALA A 517 -34.20 2.28 -5.60
CA ALA A 517 -33.58 1.10 -5.01
C ALA A 517 -33.84 -0.20 -5.82
N GLN A 518 -34.98 -0.27 -6.52
CA GLN A 518 -35.32 -1.42 -7.37
C GLN A 518 -34.77 -1.32 -8.79
N HIS A 519 -34.45 -0.12 -9.27
CA HIS A 519 -33.95 0.12 -10.62
C HIS A 519 -32.44 -0.08 -10.73
N ARG A 520 -32.03 -1.36 -10.82
CA ARG A 520 -30.62 -1.78 -10.79
C ARG A 520 -30.00 -1.71 -12.18
N ILE A 521 -28.81 -1.08 -12.27
CA ILE A 521 -28.05 -0.94 -13.50
C ILE A 521 -27.21 -2.19 -13.85
N LEU A 522 -26.88 -3.02 -12.87
CA LEU A 522 -25.94 -4.15 -13.01
C LEU A 522 -26.18 -5.02 -14.26
N PRO A 523 -27.42 -5.43 -14.62
CA PRO A 523 -27.64 -6.23 -15.82
C PRO A 523 -27.21 -5.53 -17.12
N ARG A 524 -27.37 -4.20 -17.18
CA ARG A 524 -26.95 -3.40 -18.34
C ARG A 524 -25.43 -3.26 -18.42
N ILE A 525 -24.75 -3.03 -17.28
CA ILE A 525 -23.29 -2.98 -17.19
C ILE A 525 -22.70 -4.31 -17.65
N ILE A 526 -23.22 -5.45 -17.15
CA ILE A 526 -22.77 -6.79 -17.57
C ILE A 526 -22.94 -6.99 -19.08
N SER A 527 -24.09 -6.58 -19.63
CA SER A 527 -24.35 -6.72 -21.07
C SER A 527 -23.37 -5.89 -21.90
N GLU A 528 -23.07 -4.68 -21.46
CA GLU A 528 -22.17 -3.78 -22.18
C GLU A 528 -20.71 -4.25 -22.08
N TYR A 529 -20.27 -4.67 -20.88
CA TYR A 529 -18.96 -5.27 -20.68
C TYR A 529 -18.74 -6.51 -21.56
N LYS A 530 -19.74 -7.39 -21.65
CA LYS A 530 -19.65 -8.59 -22.52
C LYS A 530 -19.55 -8.26 -24.02
N LYS A 531 -20.03 -7.08 -24.45
CA LYS A 531 -19.98 -6.63 -25.85
C LYS A 531 -18.67 -5.91 -26.18
N SER A 532 -18.26 -4.97 -25.34
CA SER A 532 -17.11 -4.08 -25.59
C SER A 532 -15.80 -4.54 -24.96
N GLY A 533 -15.88 -5.24 -23.81
CA GLY A 533 -14.72 -5.52 -22.95
C GLY A 533 -14.18 -4.30 -22.20
N GLU A 534 -14.85 -3.15 -22.34
CA GLU A 534 -14.45 -1.88 -21.71
C GLU A 534 -15.07 -1.74 -20.33
N THR A 535 -14.40 -1.03 -19.43
CA THR A 535 -14.83 -0.78 -18.04
C THR A 535 -15.32 0.66 -17.83
N GLU A 536 -15.38 1.47 -18.89
CA GLU A 536 -15.94 2.83 -18.86
C GLU A 536 -17.42 2.81 -19.26
N PHE A 537 -18.31 3.16 -18.32
CA PHE A 537 -19.77 3.06 -18.50
C PHE A 537 -20.50 4.41 -18.43
N GLU A 538 -19.81 5.54 -18.58
CA GLU A 538 -20.40 6.87 -18.37
C GLU A 538 -21.61 7.15 -19.27
N ALA A 539 -21.54 6.77 -20.54
CA ALA A 539 -22.67 6.92 -21.48
C ALA A 539 -23.89 6.10 -21.05
N LEU A 540 -23.66 4.89 -20.52
CA LEU A 540 -24.69 3.99 -20.01
C LEU A 540 -25.34 4.58 -18.74
N PHE A 541 -24.53 5.20 -17.87
CA PHE A 541 -24.98 5.84 -16.64
C PHE A 541 -25.93 7.00 -16.94
N LEU A 542 -25.54 7.87 -17.86
CA LEU A 542 -26.37 9.00 -18.28
C LEU A 542 -27.70 8.55 -18.92
N ASP A 543 -27.65 7.48 -19.72
CA ASP A 543 -28.88 6.93 -20.32
C ASP A 543 -29.81 6.31 -19.27
N HIS A 544 -29.23 5.61 -18.28
CA HIS A 544 -30.00 4.97 -17.22
C HIS A 544 -30.68 5.99 -16.28
N LEU A 545 -30.04 7.15 -16.03
CA LEU A 545 -30.63 8.25 -15.23
C LEU A 545 -31.83 8.90 -15.87
N LYS A 546 -31.99 8.87 -17.21
CA LYS A 546 -33.18 9.37 -17.92
C LYS A 546 -34.49 8.71 -17.48
N PHE A 547 -34.40 7.54 -16.82
CA PHE A 547 -35.54 6.88 -16.21
C PHE A 547 -36.31 7.81 -15.25
N PHE A 548 -35.59 8.73 -14.58
CA PHE A 548 -36.17 9.68 -13.63
C PHE A 548 -36.64 10.98 -14.24
N ASP A 549 -36.57 11.16 -15.56
CA ASP A 549 -37.05 12.39 -16.26
C ASP A 549 -38.54 12.63 -16.04
N VAL A 550 -39.34 11.57 -15.86
CA VAL A 550 -40.76 11.65 -15.54
C VAL A 550 -40.97 12.24 -14.15
N ASP A 551 -40.16 11.78 -13.19
CA ASP A 551 -40.23 12.22 -11.80
C ASP A 551 -39.77 13.70 -11.68
N ILE A 552 -38.74 14.09 -12.43
CA ILE A 552 -38.32 15.51 -12.53
C ILE A 552 -39.42 16.40 -13.12
N ARG A 553 -40.10 15.93 -14.16
CA ARG A 553 -41.28 16.67 -14.73
C ARG A 553 -42.40 16.82 -13.72
N TYR A 554 -42.62 15.79 -12.88
CA TYR A 554 -43.56 15.89 -11.77
C TYR A 554 -43.17 17.00 -10.79
N VAL A 555 -41.90 17.09 -10.41
CA VAL A 555 -41.39 18.18 -9.55
C VAL A 555 -41.65 19.56 -10.17
N LEU A 556 -41.41 19.73 -11.48
CA LEU A 556 -41.69 20.99 -12.16
C LEU A 556 -43.17 21.36 -12.11
N HIS A 557 -44.06 20.39 -12.32
CA HIS A 557 -45.48 20.60 -12.18
C HIS A 557 -45.87 20.99 -10.73
N GLN A 558 -45.26 20.34 -9.74
CA GLN A 558 -45.47 20.66 -8.34
C GLN A 558 -44.96 22.05 -7.95
N ARG A 559 -43.96 22.60 -8.63
CA ARG A 559 -43.51 23.99 -8.45
C ARG A 559 -44.57 25.00 -8.87
N GLU A 560 -45.24 24.75 -10.02
CA GLU A 560 -46.34 25.61 -10.50
C GLU A 560 -47.55 25.57 -9.56
N GLU A 561 -47.90 24.36 -9.08
CA GLU A 561 -48.97 24.17 -8.08
C GLU A 561 -48.65 24.91 -6.77
N ASN A 562 -47.39 24.81 -6.33
CA ASN A 562 -46.91 25.48 -5.11
C ASN A 562 -47.04 27.01 -5.22
N LYS A 563 -46.71 27.57 -6.38
CA LYS A 563 -46.84 29.00 -6.62
C LYS A 563 -48.32 29.43 -6.50
N ARG A 564 -49.24 28.68 -7.12
CA ARG A 564 -50.70 28.95 -7.00
C ARG A 564 -51.19 28.92 -5.57
N LEU A 565 -50.76 27.93 -4.79
CA LEU A 565 -51.14 27.80 -3.37
C LEU A 565 -50.56 28.94 -2.54
N LEU A 566 -49.31 29.35 -2.79
CA LEU A 566 -48.70 30.50 -2.12
C LEU A 566 -49.42 31.81 -2.39
N ASP A 567 -49.83 32.07 -3.67
CA ASP A 567 -50.62 33.25 -4.05
C ASP A 567 -51.97 33.26 -3.32
N GLN A 568 -52.62 32.10 -3.18
CA GLN A 568 -53.87 31.97 -2.41
C GLN A 568 -53.70 32.19 -0.90
N LEU A 569 -52.58 31.70 -0.31
CA LEU A 569 -52.27 31.94 1.10
C LEU A 569 -51.99 33.41 1.39
N GLN A 570 -51.28 34.10 0.50
CA GLN A 570 -50.98 35.52 0.65
C GLN A 570 -52.23 36.40 0.50
N SER A 571 -53.14 36.04 -0.39
CA SER A 571 -54.41 36.77 -0.56
C SER A 571 -55.38 36.62 0.60
N GLN A 572 -55.28 35.58 1.41
CA GLN A 572 -56.08 35.41 2.65
C GLN A 572 -55.41 35.99 3.90
N GLY A 573 -54.10 36.33 3.87
CA GLY A 573 -53.32 36.85 4.99
C GLY A 573 -53.60 38.29 5.40
N ASP A 574 -54.25 39.10 4.53
CA ASP A 574 -54.51 40.53 4.78
C ASP A 574 -55.67 40.81 5.76
N ASP A 575 -56.46 39.79 6.12
CA ASP A 575 -57.72 40.02 6.89
C ASP A 575 -57.60 39.64 8.40
N THR A 576 -56.41 39.28 8.95
CA THR A 576 -56.31 38.77 10.31
C THR A 576 -55.28 39.45 11.20
N SER A 577 -55.20 40.77 11.16
CA SER A 577 -54.23 41.56 11.98
C SER A 577 -54.62 41.85 13.44
N THR A 578 -55.54 41.12 14.06
CA THR A 578 -55.84 41.27 15.50
C THR A 578 -56.36 39.98 16.13
N LYS A 579 -55.47 39.06 16.54
CA LYS A 579 -55.82 38.08 17.61
C LYS A 579 -54.72 37.97 18.62
N ARG A 580 -55.12 38.08 19.93
CA ARG A 580 -54.32 37.92 21.13
C ARG A 580 -53.56 36.62 21.15
N LEU A 581 -52.32 36.62 21.67
CA LEU A 581 -51.49 35.44 21.96
C LEU A 581 -52.29 34.43 22.82
N ASP A 582 -52.72 33.35 22.21
CA ASP A 582 -53.40 32.24 22.87
C ASP A 582 -52.31 31.27 23.40
N PRO A 583 -52.42 30.64 24.59
CA PRO A 583 -51.44 29.70 25.13
C PRO A 583 -51.10 28.53 24.21
N SER A 584 -52.03 28.15 23.35
CA SER A 584 -51.84 27.12 22.34
C SER A 584 -50.88 27.53 21.22
N THR A 585 -50.76 28.82 20.91
CA THR A 585 -49.88 29.36 19.89
C THR A 585 -48.43 29.39 20.41
N LEU A 586 -48.23 29.76 21.67
CA LEU A 586 -46.91 29.72 22.31
C LEU A 586 -46.38 28.31 22.40
N TYR A 587 -47.21 27.34 22.79
CA TYR A 587 -46.83 25.93 22.84
C TYR A 587 -46.33 25.40 21.47
N VAL A 588 -46.89 25.84 20.40
CA VAL A 588 -46.54 25.42 19.05
C VAL A 588 -45.27 26.12 18.56
N GLU A 589 -45.13 27.40 18.84
CA GLU A 589 -43.89 28.12 18.52
C GLU A 589 -42.70 27.48 19.27
N ASP A 590 -42.86 27.15 20.54
CA ASP A 590 -41.85 26.49 21.35
C ASP A 590 -41.55 25.07 20.82
N LEU A 591 -42.56 24.33 20.39
CA LEU A 591 -42.38 23.00 19.79
C LEU A 591 -41.66 23.07 18.46
N GLN A 592 -42.04 23.99 17.55
CA GLN A 592 -41.38 24.21 16.27
C GLN A 592 -39.93 24.64 16.47
N TYR A 593 -39.67 25.56 17.39
CA TYR A 593 -38.32 25.98 17.72
C TYR A 593 -37.46 24.82 18.25
N SER A 594 -38.01 24.04 19.16
CA SER A 594 -37.31 22.89 19.74
C SER A 594 -37.02 21.79 18.71
N LEU A 595 -37.95 21.52 17.79
CA LEU A 595 -37.73 20.56 16.68
C LEU A 595 -36.67 21.05 15.70
N LYS A 596 -36.64 22.35 15.39
CA LYS A 596 -35.61 22.95 14.54
C LYS A 596 -34.21 22.84 15.20
N LEU A 597 -34.10 23.10 16.48
CA LEU A 597 -32.87 22.89 17.21
C LEU A 597 -32.42 21.44 17.18
N LEU A 598 -33.34 20.50 17.26
CA LEU A 598 -33.01 19.07 17.15
C LEU A 598 -32.49 18.68 15.77
N GLU A 599 -33.03 19.28 14.70
CA GLU A 599 -32.51 19.08 13.33
C GLU A 599 -31.10 19.65 13.19
N ASP A 600 -30.83 20.82 13.76
CA ASP A 600 -29.47 21.40 13.76
C ASP A 600 -28.49 20.52 14.57
N VAL A 601 -28.90 20.00 15.71
CA VAL A 601 -28.11 19.02 16.49
C VAL A 601 -27.84 17.77 15.67
N LYS A 602 -28.82 17.21 14.97
CA LYS A 602 -28.66 16.02 14.13
C LYS A 602 -27.65 16.24 13.01
N ARG A 603 -27.70 17.40 12.35
CA ARG A 603 -26.74 17.77 11.33
C ARG A 603 -25.32 17.86 11.91
N ASN A 604 -25.16 18.60 13.03
CA ASN A 604 -23.86 18.77 13.67
C ASN A 604 -23.26 17.43 14.15
N LEU A 605 -24.10 16.49 14.61
CA LEU A 605 -23.67 15.14 14.97
C LEU A 605 -23.11 14.36 13.77
N GLY A 606 -23.78 14.45 12.61
CA GLY A 606 -23.31 13.84 11.37
C GLY A 606 -21.97 14.42 10.89
N ASP A 607 -21.87 15.74 10.88
CA ASP A 607 -20.66 16.47 10.50
C ASP A 607 -19.50 16.19 11.46
N GLY A 608 -19.77 16.16 12.76
CA GLY A 608 -18.80 15.84 13.81
C GLY A 608 -18.25 14.41 13.67
N ALA A 609 -19.12 13.42 13.42
CA ALA A 609 -18.71 12.04 13.23
C ALA A 609 -17.76 11.88 12.01
N ASN A 610 -18.08 12.53 10.88
CA ASN A 610 -17.24 12.54 9.68
C ASN A 610 -15.91 13.27 9.93
N PHE A 611 -15.94 14.38 10.65
CA PHE A 611 -14.75 15.14 11.03
C PHE A 611 -13.79 14.29 11.87
N TYR A 612 -14.27 13.64 12.94
CA TYR A 612 -13.43 12.80 13.79
C TYR A 612 -12.90 11.55 13.06
N LYS A 613 -13.68 10.97 12.15
CA LYS A 613 -13.22 9.87 11.28
C LYS A 613 -12.03 10.31 10.41
N SER A 614 -12.08 11.51 9.84
CA SER A 614 -11.00 12.08 9.02
C SER A 614 -9.78 12.45 9.87
N LEU A 615 -10.00 13.10 11.03
CA LEU A 615 -8.92 13.49 11.93
C LEU A 615 -8.17 12.28 12.49
N ARG A 616 -8.90 11.20 12.83
CA ARG A 616 -8.32 9.93 13.28
C ARG A 616 -7.43 9.29 12.21
N LYS A 617 -7.82 9.33 10.93
CA LYS A 617 -6.96 8.86 9.83
C LYS A 617 -5.66 9.66 9.76
N SER A 618 -5.75 10.98 9.92
CA SER A 618 -4.57 11.86 9.91
C SER A 618 -3.65 11.61 11.11
N ALA A 619 -4.22 11.40 12.30
CA ALA A 619 -3.48 11.07 13.51
C ALA A 619 -2.80 9.70 13.41
N ASN A 620 -3.48 8.66 12.91
CA ASN A 620 -2.91 7.34 12.68
C ASN A 620 -1.75 7.39 11.68
N LYS A 621 -1.91 8.14 10.59
CA LYS A 621 -0.85 8.32 9.61
C LYS A 621 0.38 8.99 10.22
N LEU A 622 0.19 10.04 11.03
CA LEU A 622 1.28 10.72 11.71
C LEU A 622 1.95 9.82 12.74
N LEU A 623 1.19 9.04 13.51
CA LEU A 623 1.73 8.06 14.46
C LEU A 623 2.64 7.05 13.75
N TYR A 624 2.19 6.52 12.64
CA TYR A 624 2.98 5.58 11.83
C TYR A 624 4.26 6.24 11.29
N GLU A 625 4.18 7.47 10.76
CA GLU A 625 5.36 8.21 10.29
C GLU A 625 6.38 8.43 11.41
N VAL A 626 5.92 8.75 12.63
CA VAL A 626 6.78 9.01 13.79
C VAL A 626 7.38 7.72 14.34
N GLN A 627 6.63 6.62 14.39
CA GLN A 627 7.15 5.32 14.79
C GLN A 627 8.25 4.83 13.82
N ASN A 628 8.04 4.99 12.51
CA ASN A 628 9.06 4.67 11.51
C ASN A 628 10.31 5.55 11.65
N PHE A 629 10.11 6.84 11.91
CA PHE A 629 11.20 7.77 12.16
C PHE A 629 12.03 7.35 13.40
N GLU A 630 11.38 7.08 14.54
CA GLU A 630 12.05 6.61 15.76
C GLU A 630 12.81 5.30 15.52
N ASN A 631 12.21 4.33 14.83
CA ASN A 631 12.85 3.07 14.49
C ASN A 631 14.10 3.30 13.61
N THR A 632 14.06 4.18 12.64
CA THR A 632 15.21 4.52 11.79
C THR A 632 16.32 5.15 12.64
N ARG A 633 15.99 6.09 13.49
CA ARG A 633 16.95 6.73 14.41
C ARG A 633 17.54 5.75 15.40
N ARG A 634 16.77 4.82 15.91
CA ARG A 634 17.24 3.76 16.80
C ARG A 634 18.25 2.83 16.10
N LEU A 635 18.00 2.46 14.86
CA LEU A 635 18.92 1.65 14.07
C LEU A 635 20.22 2.39 13.76
N GLU A 636 20.15 3.68 13.41
CA GLU A 636 21.33 4.53 13.24
C GLU A 636 22.19 4.59 14.53
N ARG A 637 21.55 4.78 15.68
CA ARG A 637 22.23 4.79 16.99
C ARG A 637 22.95 3.47 17.28
N LEU A 638 22.26 2.33 17.12
CA LEU A 638 22.85 1.02 17.34
C LEU A 638 24.05 0.76 16.42
N SER A 639 23.97 1.22 15.16
CA SER A 639 25.09 1.11 14.22
C SER A 639 26.31 1.92 14.67
N ILE A 640 26.11 3.15 15.16
CA ILE A 640 27.19 4.02 15.63
C ILE A 640 27.78 3.48 16.95
N GLU A 641 26.93 3.06 17.88
CA GLU A 641 27.38 2.47 19.16
C GLU A 641 28.18 1.19 18.97
N SER A 642 27.78 0.34 18.00
CA SER A 642 28.55 -0.87 17.67
C SER A 642 29.92 -0.54 17.11
N ASN A 643 30.03 0.53 16.29
CA ASN A 643 31.29 0.98 15.73
C ASN A 643 32.20 1.62 16.80
N LEU A 644 31.63 2.39 17.73
CA LEU A 644 32.39 3.06 18.81
C LEU A 644 32.86 2.06 19.92
N ASN A 645 32.13 0.97 20.12
CA ASN A 645 32.53 -0.09 21.08
C ASN A 645 33.52 -1.10 20.45
N ALA A 646 33.73 -1.05 19.14
CA ALA A 646 34.68 -1.90 18.42
C ALA A 646 36.10 -1.26 18.33
N HIS A 647 36.23 -0.03 18.75
CA HIS A 647 37.50 0.73 18.92
C HIS A 647 37.77 0.98 20.39
#